data_1635f2360de1061d8941ad210ea82534
#
_entry.id   1635f2360de1061d8941ad210ea82534
#
_cell.length_a   1.000
_cell.length_b   1.000
_cell.length_c   1.000
_cell.angle_alpha   90.00
_cell.angle_beta   90.00
_cell.angle_gamma   90.00
#
_symmetry.space_group_name_H-M   'P 1'
#
loop_
_entity.id
_entity.type
_entity.pdbx_description
1 polymer ?
#
loop_
_entity_poly.entity_id
_entity_poly.type
_entity_poly.pdbx_seq_one_letter_code
_entity_poly.pdbx_strand_id
1 'polypeptide(L)'
;MVTSAVRRANRGADRLKWIMALFMVLAATPLSAKSGPTTIDSPSHLVSVTVTTDEEGHATYSIKRGDAPVVAPSKLGFLLTDAPQIFRNLEIVRVLNSQHDESWEQPWGEWRSIRNKYRELKVFLREKSPLRRELTVVFRVFDDGVGFRYEFPEQPNLKQVNIAEELTQFAIAEPATAWWAPAFESNREEYLYNRTPIAEIGIAQTPLTLKTTSGLYISLHEAALVDYSGMNIAKVTGGLLKAVLTPSAIGPKVSRAAPFPTPWRVLMIATSAPALYMANPLILNLNEPNKLGDVSWVHPRKFVGIWWGMHLDRQSWASGPKHGATNAYARQMIDFAAANGFTGLLVEGWNKGWDGDWFANGEDFSFTQAYDDFDLKAVTDYGRKKGVALIGHHETSANAAHYESQMDAAFALDHSLGIDSVKTGYVSDAGGFKVLAADGRIVYDWHEGQASARHHLKVVETAARYHIAIDAHEPIKDTGLRRTYPNWVSREGQRGMEYNAWGSPKNPPEHEANLIFTRMLGGPMDFTPGILSLKGRGDTDILSTAAKQLALYVVIYSPIQMVADLPENYAKYPELVRFIRDVPTDWADTRVLNGEIGNYATIVRKDRHSEDWFLGSVTDERARTLVVSLDFLTPGKHYIAEIYRDGADADFRTEKRHSTVVEHRAVGSTDTMALALAPGGGQAIRFKLKK
;
A
#
# COMPACT_ATOMS: atom_id res chain seq x y z
N MET A 1 -40.84 27.41 -59.04
CA MET A 1 -40.73 28.85 -58.86
C MET A 1 -39.80 29.07 -57.66
N VAL A 2 -38.55 29.37 -57.93
CA VAL A 2 -37.92 30.70 -57.80
C VAL A 2 -37.97 31.18 -56.31
N THR A 3 -36.95 31.49 -55.55
CA THR A 3 -35.54 31.92 -55.66
C THR A 3 -34.99 32.08 -54.25
N SER A 4 -33.79 31.66 -54.06
CA SER A 4 -32.58 32.35 -53.54
C SER A 4 -32.75 33.49 -52.53
N ALA A 5 -31.99 33.45 -51.43
CA ALA A 5 -31.03 34.51 -51.10
C ALA A 5 -30.10 34.14 -49.91
N VAL A 6 -28.87 34.34 -50.19
CA VAL A 6 -27.63 34.35 -49.39
C VAL A 6 -27.58 35.54 -48.44
N ARG A 7 -26.99 35.39 -47.22
CA ARG A 7 -26.08 36.36 -46.55
C ARG A 7 -25.46 35.67 -45.31
N ARG A 8 -24.20 35.38 -45.38
CA ARG A 8 -22.95 35.94 -44.81
C ARG A 8 -23.08 36.64 -43.43
N ALA A 9 -22.39 36.13 -42.48
CA ALA A 9 -21.09 36.45 -41.87
C ALA A 9 -21.24 36.37 -40.34
N ASN A 10 -20.35 36.02 -39.49
CA ASN A 10 -18.93 36.13 -39.31
C ASN A 10 -18.54 35.59 -37.96
N ARG A 11 -17.46 34.81 -37.90
CA ARG A 11 -16.39 34.80 -36.89
C ARG A 11 -16.69 34.61 -35.38
N GLY A 12 -16.30 33.48 -34.89
CA GLY A 12 -15.90 33.23 -33.49
C GLY A 12 -15.02 32.00 -33.48
N ALA A 13 -13.70 32.19 -33.66
CA ALA A 13 -12.73 31.10 -33.65
C ALA A 13 -12.35 30.80 -32.20
N ASP A 14 -12.89 29.72 -31.64
CA ASP A 14 -12.35 29.14 -30.44
C ASP A 14 -11.32 28.07 -30.82
N ARG A 15 -10.09 28.36 -30.42
CA ARG A 15 -8.90 27.52 -30.64
C ARG A 15 -8.96 26.28 -29.69
N LEU A 16 -9.39 25.18 -30.25
CA LEU A 16 -9.16 23.86 -29.65
C LEU A 16 -7.67 23.52 -29.77
N LYS A 17 -6.94 23.66 -28.69
CA LYS A 17 -5.53 23.22 -28.63
C LYS A 17 -5.51 21.72 -28.50
N TRP A 18 -5.36 21.01 -29.57
CA TRP A 18 -4.93 19.61 -29.59
C TRP A 18 -3.45 19.57 -29.20
N ILE A 19 -3.14 19.07 -28.02
CA ILE A 19 -1.78 18.67 -27.65
C ILE A 19 -1.57 17.30 -28.30
N MET A 20 -0.93 17.27 -29.45
CA MET A 20 -0.36 16.08 -30.05
C MET A 20 0.81 15.64 -29.16
N ALA A 21 0.61 14.59 -28.37
CA ALA A 21 1.70 13.84 -27.76
C ALA A 21 2.46 13.12 -28.89
N LEU A 22 3.65 13.59 -29.19
CA LEU A 22 4.55 12.97 -30.17
C LEU A 22 5.10 11.68 -29.55
N PHE A 23 4.50 10.53 -29.87
CA PHE A 23 5.06 9.22 -29.59
C PHE A 23 6.30 9.00 -30.46
N MET A 24 7.49 9.23 -29.90
CA MET A 24 8.73 8.78 -30.53
C MET A 24 8.86 7.26 -30.28
N VAL A 25 8.31 6.48 -31.17
CA VAL A 25 8.63 5.04 -31.28
C VAL A 25 10.03 4.93 -31.88
N LEU A 26 11.04 4.81 -31.04
CA LEU A 26 12.38 4.44 -31.50
C LEU A 26 12.35 2.96 -31.91
N ALA A 27 12.60 2.71 -33.18
CA ALA A 27 12.69 1.37 -33.77
C ALA A 27 13.69 0.51 -33.01
N ALA A 28 13.21 -0.62 -32.45
CA ALA A 28 14.07 -1.64 -31.88
C ALA A 28 14.84 -2.34 -33.02
N THR A 29 16.14 -2.22 -33.02
CA THR A 29 17.00 -3.01 -33.92
C THR A 29 17.10 -4.45 -33.38
N PRO A 30 16.79 -5.48 -34.18
CA PRO A 30 16.98 -6.86 -33.74
C PRO A 30 18.47 -7.19 -33.68
N LEU A 31 19.01 -7.44 -32.49
CA LEU A 31 20.34 -8.03 -32.34
C LEU A 31 20.22 -9.55 -32.50
N SER A 32 21.03 -10.09 -33.41
CA SER A 32 21.20 -11.53 -33.67
C SER A 32 21.64 -12.28 -32.43
N ALA A 33 21.19 -13.54 -32.28
CA ALA A 33 21.49 -14.43 -31.17
C ALA A 33 22.99 -14.46 -30.82
N LYS A 34 23.38 -13.94 -29.66
CA LYS A 34 24.68 -14.14 -29.03
C LYS A 34 24.52 -15.15 -27.90
N SER A 35 25.20 -16.27 -27.99
CA SER A 35 25.35 -17.27 -26.93
C SER A 35 26.31 -16.79 -25.82
N GLY A 36 26.00 -15.68 -25.18
CA GLY A 36 26.81 -15.10 -24.10
C GLY A 36 25.98 -14.24 -23.17
N PRO A 37 26.54 -13.83 -21.99
CA PRO A 37 25.85 -12.97 -21.06
C PRO A 37 25.40 -11.67 -21.71
N THR A 38 24.16 -11.26 -21.41
CA THR A 38 23.59 -10.00 -21.85
C THR A 38 23.39 -9.10 -20.66
N THR A 39 23.95 -7.89 -20.71
CA THR A 39 23.85 -6.90 -19.63
C THR A 39 23.08 -5.68 -20.10
N ILE A 40 22.27 -5.13 -19.18
CA ILE A 40 21.61 -3.85 -19.33
C ILE A 40 21.83 -3.02 -18.06
N ASP A 41 22.10 -1.73 -18.25
CA ASP A 41 22.26 -0.77 -17.16
C ASP A 41 21.01 0.09 -17.00
N SER A 42 20.80 0.64 -15.80
CA SER A 42 19.82 1.69 -15.55
C SER A 42 20.16 2.98 -16.32
N PRO A 43 19.22 3.94 -16.41
CA PRO A 43 19.46 5.19 -17.17
C PRO A 43 20.72 5.95 -16.77
N SER A 44 21.04 5.99 -15.46
CA SER A 44 22.25 6.67 -14.94
C SER A 44 23.42 5.71 -14.65
N HIS A 45 23.35 4.49 -15.14
CA HIS A 45 24.37 3.42 -14.94
C HIS A 45 24.66 3.06 -13.48
N LEU A 46 23.68 3.28 -12.58
CA LEU A 46 23.80 2.97 -11.15
C LEU A 46 23.53 1.51 -10.85
N VAL A 47 22.61 0.87 -11.57
CA VAL A 47 22.21 -0.52 -11.39
C VAL A 47 22.39 -1.25 -12.72
N SER A 48 22.93 -2.47 -12.68
CA SER A 48 23.07 -3.31 -13.86
C SER A 48 22.48 -4.70 -13.61
N VAL A 49 21.87 -5.26 -14.66
CA VAL A 49 21.34 -6.63 -14.68
C VAL A 49 22.03 -7.40 -15.79
N THR A 50 22.59 -8.56 -15.45
CA THR A 50 23.18 -9.49 -16.42
C THR A 50 22.34 -10.77 -16.45
N VAL A 51 21.96 -11.23 -17.63
CA VAL A 51 21.20 -12.46 -17.86
C VAL A 51 22.01 -13.42 -18.73
N THR A 52 22.02 -14.70 -18.35
CA THR A 52 22.70 -15.77 -19.12
C THR A 52 22.00 -17.10 -18.90
N THR A 53 22.47 -18.14 -19.56
CA THR A 53 22.14 -19.54 -19.25
C THR A 53 23.41 -20.26 -18.79
N ASP A 54 23.27 -21.12 -17.75
CA ASP A 54 24.36 -21.99 -17.30
C ASP A 54 24.51 -23.24 -18.22
N GLU A 55 25.48 -24.12 -17.92
CA GLU A 55 25.77 -25.31 -18.71
C GLU A 55 24.58 -26.28 -18.79
N GLU A 56 23.74 -26.33 -17.76
CA GLU A 56 22.53 -27.16 -17.75
C GLU A 56 21.33 -26.45 -18.44
N GLY A 57 21.52 -25.22 -18.91
CA GLY A 57 20.48 -24.41 -19.53
C GLY A 57 19.49 -23.84 -18.56
N HIS A 58 19.86 -23.59 -17.28
CA HIS A 58 19.05 -22.73 -16.41
C HIS A 58 19.24 -21.28 -16.83
N ALA A 59 18.14 -20.56 -17.04
CA ALA A 59 18.19 -19.10 -17.13
C ALA A 59 18.59 -18.53 -15.78
N THR A 60 19.61 -17.66 -15.75
CA THR A 60 20.11 -17.03 -14.53
C THR A 60 20.23 -15.53 -14.73
N TYR A 61 20.08 -14.78 -13.64
CA TYR A 61 20.31 -13.35 -13.61
C TYR A 61 21.18 -12.96 -12.42
N SER A 62 21.86 -11.83 -12.53
CA SER A 62 22.58 -11.18 -11.43
C SER A 62 22.39 -9.69 -11.48
N ILE A 63 22.51 -9.02 -10.31
CA ILE A 63 22.31 -7.57 -10.17
C ILE A 63 23.54 -6.98 -9.46
N LYS A 64 24.02 -5.84 -9.97
CA LYS A 64 25.03 -5.00 -9.32
C LYS A 64 24.53 -3.58 -9.11
N ARG A 65 25.08 -2.89 -8.11
CA ARG A 65 24.99 -1.44 -7.94
C ARG A 65 26.39 -0.85 -8.00
N GLY A 66 26.69 -0.13 -9.09
CA GLY A 66 28.09 0.15 -9.46
C GLY A 66 28.86 -1.16 -9.59
N ASP A 67 30.00 -1.28 -8.90
CA ASP A 67 30.80 -2.52 -8.89
C ASP A 67 30.34 -3.52 -7.80
N ALA A 68 29.51 -3.08 -6.84
CA ALA A 68 29.08 -3.93 -5.73
C ALA A 68 28.02 -4.95 -6.19
N PRO A 69 28.23 -6.25 -5.95
CA PRO A 69 27.21 -7.27 -6.22
C PRO A 69 26.07 -7.13 -5.22
N VAL A 70 24.83 -7.13 -5.71
CA VAL A 70 23.59 -7.08 -4.89
C VAL A 70 22.94 -8.46 -4.89
N VAL A 71 22.76 -9.04 -6.07
CA VAL A 71 22.24 -10.39 -6.27
C VAL A 71 23.27 -11.18 -7.10
N ALA A 72 23.78 -12.27 -6.53
CA ALA A 72 24.62 -13.22 -7.22
C ALA A 72 23.80 -14.05 -8.23
N PRO A 73 24.43 -14.83 -9.14
CA PRO A 73 23.69 -15.60 -10.12
C PRO A 73 22.56 -16.42 -9.51
N SER A 74 21.33 -16.12 -9.93
CA SER A 74 20.06 -16.61 -9.39
C SER A 74 19.24 -17.23 -10.50
N LYS A 75 18.67 -18.42 -10.26
CA LYS A 75 17.93 -19.19 -11.25
C LYS A 75 16.50 -18.69 -11.41
N LEU A 76 15.95 -18.89 -12.62
CA LEU A 76 14.59 -18.54 -13.04
C LEU A 76 13.88 -19.77 -13.59
N GLY A 77 12.56 -19.87 -13.40
CA GLY A 77 11.77 -20.95 -14.00
C GLY A 77 10.54 -21.34 -13.19
N PHE A 78 9.91 -22.46 -13.60
CA PHE A 78 8.64 -22.94 -13.05
C PHE A 78 8.60 -24.47 -12.94
N LEU A 79 7.95 -24.93 -11.88
CA LEU A 79 7.44 -26.28 -11.76
C LEU A 79 5.93 -26.25 -12.08
N LEU A 80 5.50 -27.08 -13.04
CA LEU A 80 4.10 -27.21 -13.45
C LEU A 80 3.49 -28.48 -12.85
N THR A 81 2.17 -28.49 -12.64
CA THR A 81 1.46 -29.66 -12.06
C THR A 81 1.23 -30.78 -13.07
N ASP A 82 1.02 -30.45 -14.33
CA ASP A 82 0.52 -31.33 -15.38
C ASP A 82 1.42 -31.36 -16.64
N ALA A 83 2.59 -30.72 -16.55
CA ALA A 83 3.57 -30.67 -17.64
C ALA A 83 4.98 -30.69 -17.08
N PRO A 84 6.01 -31.09 -17.87
CA PRO A 84 7.39 -30.98 -17.44
C PRO A 84 7.76 -29.56 -17.03
N GLN A 85 8.64 -29.41 -16.05
CA GLN A 85 9.15 -28.12 -15.57
C GLN A 85 9.74 -27.25 -16.71
N ILE A 86 9.63 -25.95 -16.60
CA ILE A 86 10.33 -24.97 -17.44
C ILE A 86 11.44 -24.37 -16.60
N PHE A 87 12.60 -25.03 -16.53
CA PHE A 87 13.65 -24.67 -15.60
C PHE A 87 15.06 -24.92 -16.14
N ARG A 88 15.26 -25.99 -16.90
CA ARG A 88 16.55 -26.37 -17.52
C ARG A 88 16.39 -26.62 -19.02
N ASN A 89 17.52 -26.82 -19.71
CA ASN A 89 17.58 -26.98 -21.16
C ASN A 89 17.02 -25.76 -21.92
N LEU A 90 17.11 -24.57 -21.35
CA LEU A 90 16.71 -23.33 -21.99
C LEU A 90 17.89 -22.75 -22.80
N GLU A 91 17.57 -22.09 -23.90
CA GLU A 91 18.49 -21.27 -24.70
C GLU A 91 17.93 -19.87 -24.89
N ILE A 92 18.78 -18.85 -24.88
CA ILE A 92 18.42 -17.51 -25.25
C ILE A 92 18.37 -17.43 -26.77
N VAL A 93 17.18 -17.26 -27.33
CA VAL A 93 17.02 -17.22 -28.81
C VAL A 93 16.97 -15.81 -29.36
N ARG A 94 16.59 -14.83 -28.53
CA ARG A 94 16.53 -13.41 -28.93
C ARG A 94 16.61 -12.51 -27.71
N VAL A 95 17.10 -11.30 -27.90
CA VAL A 95 17.15 -10.23 -26.91
C VAL A 95 16.67 -8.93 -27.55
N LEU A 96 15.88 -8.16 -26.82
CA LEU A 96 15.46 -6.80 -27.23
C LEU A 96 15.74 -5.83 -26.10
N ASN A 97 16.25 -4.65 -26.45
CA ASN A 97 16.47 -3.55 -25.54
C ASN A 97 15.59 -2.36 -25.93
N SER A 98 15.03 -1.70 -24.94
CA SER A 98 14.32 -0.42 -25.10
C SER A 98 14.58 0.50 -23.92
N GLN A 99 14.11 1.74 -24.03
CA GLN A 99 14.16 2.71 -22.93
C GLN A 99 12.84 3.47 -22.86
N HIS A 100 12.54 3.95 -21.68
CA HIS A 100 11.32 4.69 -21.39
C HIS A 100 11.62 5.86 -20.47
N ASP A 101 11.01 7.02 -20.73
CA ASP A 101 11.15 8.21 -19.88
C ASP A 101 9.90 9.08 -20.05
N GLU A 102 9.03 9.04 -19.04
CA GLU A 102 7.81 9.85 -18.97
C GLU A 102 7.62 10.37 -17.55
N SER A 103 6.79 11.40 -17.39
CA SER A 103 6.22 11.78 -16.09
C SER A 103 4.71 11.70 -16.20
N TRP A 104 4.08 11.20 -15.16
CA TRP A 104 2.63 11.08 -15.06
C TRP A 104 2.13 11.66 -13.74
N GLU A 105 0.89 12.13 -13.71
CA GLU A 105 0.28 12.71 -12.51
C GLU A 105 -0.57 11.68 -11.77
N GLN A 106 -0.37 11.60 -10.46
CA GLN A 106 -1.30 10.87 -9.59
C GLN A 106 -2.54 11.73 -9.36
N PRO A 107 -3.76 11.15 -9.46
CA PRO A 107 -4.98 11.88 -9.12
C PRO A 107 -5.03 12.27 -7.64
N TRP A 108 -4.48 11.46 -6.77
CA TRP A 108 -4.22 11.65 -5.34
C TRP A 108 -3.00 10.84 -4.95
N GLY A 109 -2.30 11.18 -3.87
CA GLY A 109 -1.14 10.38 -3.46
C GLY A 109 -0.11 11.12 -2.63
N GLU A 110 1.08 10.55 -2.61
CA GLU A 110 2.24 11.09 -1.91
C GLU A 110 3.02 12.11 -2.76
N TRP A 111 2.86 12.04 -4.07
CA TRP A 111 3.46 12.94 -5.06
C TRP A 111 2.43 13.33 -6.11
N ARG A 112 2.47 14.59 -6.56
CA ARG A 112 1.64 15.01 -7.68
C ARG A 112 2.14 14.40 -8.99
N SER A 113 3.44 14.42 -9.20
CA SER A 113 4.07 13.93 -10.43
C SER A 113 5.09 12.85 -10.11
N ILE A 114 5.03 11.75 -10.84
CA ILE A 114 5.95 10.62 -10.73
C ILE A 114 6.67 10.45 -12.06
N ARG A 115 8.01 10.37 -12.01
CA ARG A 115 8.81 10.05 -13.19
C ARG A 115 8.92 8.54 -13.34
N ASN A 116 8.66 8.05 -14.54
CA ASN A 116 8.81 6.66 -14.94
C ASN A 116 9.95 6.56 -15.95
N LYS A 117 11.17 6.30 -15.47
CA LYS A 117 12.38 6.27 -16.30
C LYS A 117 13.16 4.99 -16.07
N TYR A 118 13.25 4.15 -17.11
CA TYR A 118 13.94 2.86 -17.05
C TYR A 118 14.53 2.48 -18.40
N ARG A 119 15.42 1.49 -18.37
CA ARG A 119 15.78 0.68 -19.55
C ARG A 119 15.19 -0.72 -19.40
N GLU A 120 14.69 -1.26 -20.51
CA GLU A 120 14.04 -2.57 -20.54
C GLU A 120 14.84 -3.56 -21.38
N LEU A 121 15.02 -4.77 -20.82
CA LEU A 121 15.62 -5.92 -21.48
C LEU A 121 14.58 -7.03 -21.56
N LYS A 122 14.20 -7.45 -22.78
CA LYS A 122 13.41 -8.66 -23.02
C LYS A 122 14.30 -9.78 -23.50
N VAL A 123 14.27 -10.89 -22.76
CA VAL A 123 15.06 -12.12 -23.07
C VAL A 123 14.08 -13.22 -23.45
N PHE A 124 14.15 -13.65 -24.69
CA PHE A 124 13.31 -14.73 -25.20
C PHE A 124 14.04 -16.06 -25.01
N LEU A 125 13.46 -16.92 -24.22
CA LEU A 125 13.94 -18.26 -23.89
C LEU A 125 13.15 -19.31 -24.67
N ARG A 126 13.81 -20.38 -25.09
CA ARG A 126 13.17 -21.54 -25.70
C ARG A 126 13.81 -22.82 -25.14
N GLU A 127 12.99 -23.84 -24.90
CA GLU A 127 13.49 -25.15 -24.54
C GLU A 127 14.18 -25.84 -25.72
N LYS A 128 15.30 -26.49 -25.44
CA LYS A 128 15.96 -27.40 -26.39
C LYS A 128 15.25 -28.77 -26.51
N SER A 129 14.28 -29.05 -25.63
CA SER A 129 13.47 -30.26 -25.63
C SER A 129 12.57 -30.37 -26.88
N PRO A 130 12.01 -31.54 -27.20
CA PRO A 130 11.04 -31.68 -28.30
C PRO A 130 9.81 -30.81 -28.16
N LEU A 131 9.46 -30.40 -26.93
CA LEU A 131 8.30 -29.51 -26.68
C LEU A 131 8.54 -28.09 -27.18
N ARG A 132 9.80 -27.62 -27.25
CA ARG A 132 10.16 -26.30 -27.78
C ARG A 132 9.34 -25.14 -27.18
N ARG A 133 8.94 -25.25 -25.90
CA ARG A 133 8.16 -24.22 -25.24
C ARG A 133 8.97 -22.94 -25.09
N GLU A 134 8.28 -21.82 -25.19
CA GLU A 134 8.85 -20.49 -25.10
C GLU A 134 8.43 -19.79 -23.82
N LEU A 135 9.33 -18.98 -23.27
CA LEU A 135 9.13 -18.11 -22.12
C LEU A 135 9.91 -16.82 -22.34
N THR A 136 9.31 -15.67 -22.06
CA THR A 136 10.01 -14.39 -22.10
C THR A 136 10.24 -13.88 -20.67
N VAL A 137 11.45 -13.41 -20.37
CA VAL A 137 11.73 -12.68 -19.13
C VAL A 137 11.97 -11.22 -19.49
N VAL A 138 11.24 -10.34 -18.82
CA VAL A 138 11.32 -8.88 -19.03
C VAL A 138 11.90 -8.24 -17.79
N PHE A 139 13.00 -7.50 -17.95
CA PHE A 139 13.61 -6.70 -16.88
C PHE A 139 13.41 -5.22 -17.18
N ARG A 140 12.93 -4.47 -16.20
CA ARG A 140 12.96 -3.00 -16.19
C ARG A 140 13.93 -2.55 -15.12
N VAL A 141 14.97 -1.84 -15.53
CA VAL A 141 16.07 -1.42 -14.67
C VAL A 141 15.99 0.07 -14.45
N PHE A 142 15.73 0.46 -13.21
CA PHE A 142 15.66 1.83 -12.70
C PHE A 142 16.94 2.18 -11.94
N ASP A 143 17.19 3.45 -11.67
CA ASP A 143 18.37 3.87 -10.90
C ASP A 143 18.31 3.48 -9.41
N ASP A 144 17.11 3.16 -8.92
CA ASP A 144 16.80 2.77 -7.54
C ASP A 144 16.28 1.34 -7.40
N GLY A 145 16.29 0.54 -8.48
CA GLY A 145 15.89 -0.87 -8.40
C GLY A 145 15.62 -1.55 -9.72
N VAL A 146 15.09 -2.75 -9.61
CA VAL A 146 14.79 -3.64 -10.74
C VAL A 146 13.42 -4.26 -10.56
N GLY A 147 12.59 -4.22 -11.59
CA GLY A 147 11.43 -5.07 -11.73
C GLY A 147 11.66 -6.11 -12.83
N PHE A 148 11.30 -7.37 -12.59
CA PHE A 148 11.26 -8.35 -13.67
C PHE A 148 10.03 -9.24 -13.56
N ARG A 149 9.57 -9.74 -14.72
CA ARG A 149 8.44 -10.65 -14.81
C ARG A 149 8.64 -11.65 -15.92
N TYR A 150 7.83 -12.69 -15.89
CA TYR A 150 7.73 -13.64 -16.99
C TYR A 150 6.51 -13.33 -17.85
N GLU A 151 6.64 -13.59 -19.16
CA GLU A 151 5.52 -13.56 -20.10
C GLU A 151 5.44 -14.94 -20.77
N PHE A 152 4.31 -15.61 -20.57
CA PHE A 152 3.97 -16.84 -21.27
C PHE A 152 3.30 -16.47 -22.60
N PRO A 153 3.96 -16.69 -23.76
CA PRO A 153 3.37 -16.35 -25.06
C PRO A 153 2.28 -17.34 -25.46
N GLU A 154 1.45 -16.96 -26.41
CA GLU A 154 0.58 -17.90 -27.09
C GLU A 154 1.45 -18.92 -27.85
N GLN A 155 1.23 -20.21 -27.61
CA GLN A 155 2.00 -21.30 -28.20
C GLN A 155 1.21 -22.62 -28.21
N PRO A 156 1.40 -23.49 -29.21
CA PRO A 156 0.60 -24.72 -29.33
C PRO A 156 0.86 -25.74 -28.22
N ASN A 157 2.09 -25.74 -27.67
CA ASN A 157 2.57 -26.78 -26.74
C ASN A 157 2.38 -26.38 -25.25
N LEU A 158 1.79 -25.21 -24.95
CA LEU A 158 1.49 -24.77 -23.60
C LEU A 158 0.33 -23.75 -23.64
N LYS A 159 -0.89 -24.23 -23.83
CA LYS A 159 -2.10 -23.40 -23.87
C LYS A 159 -2.62 -23.05 -22.48
N GLN A 160 -2.57 -24.02 -21.56
CA GLN A 160 -2.90 -23.88 -20.16
C GLN A 160 -1.62 -24.02 -19.34
N VAL A 161 -1.41 -23.11 -18.40
CA VAL A 161 -0.26 -23.07 -17.50
C VAL A 161 -0.74 -23.26 -16.09
N ASN A 162 -0.43 -24.41 -15.50
CA ASN A 162 -0.78 -24.79 -14.14
C ASN A 162 0.49 -24.83 -13.28
N ILE A 163 0.74 -23.73 -12.56
CA ILE A 163 1.98 -23.53 -11.80
C ILE A 163 1.84 -24.16 -10.42
N ALA A 164 2.72 -25.13 -10.12
CA ALA A 164 2.91 -25.68 -8.78
C ALA A 164 3.86 -24.80 -7.97
N GLU A 165 4.99 -24.38 -8.56
CA GLU A 165 6.00 -23.53 -7.91
C GLU A 165 6.63 -22.57 -8.92
N GLU A 166 6.88 -21.34 -8.47
CA GLU A 166 7.81 -20.44 -9.14
C GLU A 166 9.20 -20.64 -8.55
N LEU A 167 10.17 -20.96 -9.41
CA LEU A 167 11.54 -21.32 -9.00
C LEU A 167 12.50 -20.12 -9.01
N THR A 168 11.96 -18.92 -8.97
CA THR A 168 12.71 -17.66 -8.91
C THR A 168 13.54 -17.59 -7.64
N GLN A 169 14.85 -17.37 -7.81
CA GLN A 169 15.82 -17.23 -6.72
C GLN A 169 16.27 -15.78 -6.56
N PHE A 170 16.73 -15.46 -5.35
CA PHE A 170 17.34 -14.17 -4.99
C PHE A 170 18.56 -14.49 -4.12
N ALA A 171 19.72 -14.70 -4.71
CA ALA A 171 20.98 -14.97 -4.00
C ALA A 171 21.58 -13.63 -3.54
N ILE A 172 21.21 -13.16 -2.36
CA ILE A 172 21.75 -11.92 -1.79
C ILE A 172 23.25 -12.09 -1.59
N ALA A 173 24.04 -11.19 -2.20
CA ALA A 173 25.47 -11.35 -2.36
C ALA A 173 26.28 -11.22 -1.06
N GLU A 174 25.70 -10.59 -0.03
CA GLU A 174 26.33 -10.32 1.26
C GLU A 174 25.44 -10.80 2.42
N PRO A 175 26.03 -11.06 3.61
CA PRO A 175 25.26 -11.20 4.83
C PRO A 175 24.43 -9.93 5.08
N ALA A 176 23.19 -10.12 5.56
CA ALA A 176 22.28 -9.03 5.79
C ALA A 176 21.44 -9.27 7.06
N THR A 177 20.98 -8.17 7.67
CA THR A 177 19.90 -8.18 8.64
C THR A 177 18.58 -8.05 7.89
N ALA A 178 17.59 -8.85 8.26
CA ALA A 178 16.25 -8.87 7.69
C ALA A 178 15.23 -8.33 8.68
N TRP A 179 14.30 -7.51 8.20
CA TRP A 179 13.04 -7.15 8.87
C TRP A 179 11.91 -7.84 8.13
N TRP A 180 11.19 -8.73 8.80
CA TRP A 180 10.23 -9.61 8.17
C TRP A 180 9.07 -10.01 9.08
N ALA A 181 7.89 -10.23 8.49
CA ALA A 181 6.75 -10.86 9.11
C ALA A 181 6.59 -12.29 8.57
N PRO A 182 6.15 -13.28 9.39
CA PRO A 182 5.97 -14.64 8.95
C PRO A 182 4.81 -14.76 7.94
N ALA A 183 4.94 -15.68 6.98
CA ALA A 183 3.86 -16.07 6.09
C ALA A 183 3.33 -17.44 6.47
N PHE A 184 2.06 -17.73 6.11
CA PHE A 184 1.37 -19.01 6.33
C PHE A 184 1.18 -19.39 7.80
N GLU A 185 1.16 -18.42 8.67
CA GLU A 185 0.73 -18.57 10.06
C GLU A 185 -0.78 -18.31 10.18
N SER A 186 -1.35 -18.52 11.39
CA SER A 186 -2.79 -18.34 11.60
C SER A 186 -3.27 -16.92 11.38
N ASN A 187 -2.53 -15.92 11.88
CA ASN A 187 -2.77 -14.53 11.53
C ASN A 187 -2.24 -14.28 10.09
N ARG A 188 -2.91 -13.43 9.32
CA ARG A 188 -2.56 -13.19 7.92
C ARG A 188 -1.37 -12.26 7.77
N GLU A 189 -1.46 -11.03 8.27
CA GLU A 189 -0.44 -9.98 8.07
C GLU A 189 -0.13 -9.18 9.32
N GLU A 190 -0.93 -9.23 10.36
CA GLU A 190 -0.86 -8.37 11.53
C GLU A 190 0.15 -8.84 12.57
N TYR A 191 1.44 -8.81 12.19
CA TYR A 191 2.56 -9.21 13.03
C TYR A 191 3.39 -8.02 13.49
N LEU A 192 4.14 -8.19 14.59
CA LEU A 192 5.33 -7.39 14.83
C LEU A 192 6.46 -7.91 13.94
N TYR A 193 7.30 -7.01 13.45
CA TYR A 193 8.43 -7.40 12.60
C TYR A 193 9.50 -8.14 13.40
N ASN A 194 9.93 -9.30 12.89
CA ASN A 194 11.15 -9.94 13.32
C ASN A 194 12.35 -9.21 12.75
N ARG A 195 13.43 -9.10 13.53
CA ARG A 195 14.73 -8.59 13.10
C ARG A 195 15.78 -9.66 13.34
N THR A 196 16.24 -10.31 12.29
CA THR A 196 17.20 -11.43 12.38
C THR A 196 18.25 -11.35 11.27
N PRO A 197 19.36 -12.10 11.37
CA PRO A 197 20.17 -12.39 10.21
C PRO A 197 19.34 -13.03 9.08
N ILE A 198 19.65 -12.74 7.82
CA ILE A 198 18.97 -13.31 6.65
C ILE A 198 19.02 -14.86 6.65
N ALA A 199 20.06 -15.44 7.24
CA ALA A 199 20.22 -16.89 7.39
C ALA A 199 19.22 -17.53 8.37
N GLU A 200 18.47 -16.74 9.14
CA GLU A 200 17.53 -17.21 10.17
C GLU A 200 16.07 -16.93 9.82
N ILE A 201 15.78 -16.31 8.67
CA ILE A 201 14.38 -16.08 8.28
C ILE A 201 13.67 -17.42 8.02
N GLY A 202 12.38 -17.45 8.36
CA GLY A 202 11.44 -18.48 7.94
C GLY A 202 10.91 -18.25 6.53
N ILE A 203 9.62 -18.50 6.33
CA ILE A 203 8.90 -18.01 5.15
C ILE A 203 8.38 -16.61 5.50
N ALA A 204 8.84 -15.61 4.77
CA ALA A 204 8.57 -14.20 5.02
C ALA A 204 7.56 -13.64 4.02
N GLN A 205 6.64 -12.82 4.50
CA GLN A 205 5.80 -11.99 3.66
C GLN A 205 6.63 -10.91 2.95
N THR A 206 6.10 -10.32 1.89
CA THR A 206 6.68 -9.17 1.22
C THR A 206 5.81 -7.92 1.40
N PRO A 207 6.42 -6.71 1.53
CA PRO A 207 7.85 -6.37 1.38
C PRO A 207 8.75 -6.98 2.45
N LEU A 208 9.83 -7.64 2.03
CA LEU A 208 10.92 -8.10 2.90
C LEU A 208 12.07 -7.11 2.81
N THR A 209 12.41 -6.46 3.90
CA THR A 209 13.49 -5.44 3.91
C THR A 209 14.77 -5.99 4.52
N LEU A 210 15.88 -5.73 3.84
CA LEU A 210 17.22 -6.19 4.19
C LEU A 210 18.18 -5.01 4.30
N LYS A 211 19.14 -5.10 5.23
CA LYS A 211 20.31 -4.22 5.28
C LYS A 211 21.57 -5.07 5.26
N THR A 212 22.38 -4.92 4.21
CA THR A 212 23.64 -5.69 4.04
C THR A 212 24.74 -5.18 4.96
N THR A 213 25.80 -5.96 5.11
CA THR A 213 26.99 -5.59 5.88
C THR A 213 27.72 -4.38 5.29
N SER A 214 27.67 -4.18 3.97
CA SER A 214 28.20 -3.00 3.31
C SER A 214 27.33 -1.74 3.47
N GLY A 215 26.13 -1.88 4.05
CA GLY A 215 25.19 -0.78 4.29
C GLY A 215 24.20 -0.53 3.15
N LEU A 216 24.07 -1.41 2.18
CA LEU A 216 22.97 -1.35 1.20
C LEU A 216 21.67 -1.77 1.84
N TYR A 217 20.60 -1.09 1.47
CA TYR A 217 19.20 -1.42 1.82
C TYR A 217 18.52 -2.01 0.59
N ILE A 218 17.88 -3.15 0.76
CA ILE A 218 17.20 -3.90 -0.30
C ILE A 218 15.80 -4.22 0.19
N SER A 219 14.78 -4.00 -0.66
CA SER A 219 13.44 -4.51 -0.40
C SER A 219 13.04 -5.46 -1.51
N LEU A 220 12.66 -6.68 -1.15
CA LEU A 220 12.07 -7.67 -2.05
C LEU A 220 10.55 -7.55 -1.97
N HIS A 221 9.90 -7.31 -3.10
CA HIS A 221 8.45 -7.18 -3.20
C HIS A 221 7.94 -7.66 -4.56
N GLU A 222 6.66 -7.44 -4.82
CA GLU A 222 6.03 -7.68 -6.11
C GLU A 222 5.16 -6.49 -6.52
N ALA A 223 4.90 -6.35 -7.82
CA ALA A 223 4.00 -5.33 -8.34
C ALA A 223 3.01 -5.93 -9.36
N ALA A 224 1.85 -5.29 -9.49
CA ALA A 224 0.78 -5.71 -10.40
C ALA A 224 0.32 -7.15 -10.16
N LEU A 225 -0.05 -7.50 -8.92
CA LEU A 225 -0.61 -8.81 -8.58
C LEU A 225 -2.03 -8.92 -9.13
N VAL A 226 -2.14 -9.43 -10.36
CA VAL A 226 -3.39 -9.62 -11.08
C VAL A 226 -3.52 -11.08 -11.51
N ASP A 227 -4.60 -11.72 -11.08
CA ASP A 227 -4.93 -13.11 -11.45
C ASP A 227 -3.74 -14.07 -11.28
N TYR A 228 -3.07 -13.96 -10.15
CA TYR A 228 -1.88 -14.74 -9.80
C TYR A 228 -1.82 -14.92 -8.28
N SER A 229 -1.02 -15.87 -7.80
CA SER A 229 -0.80 -16.09 -6.37
C SER A 229 0.27 -15.15 -5.83
N GLY A 230 0.04 -14.59 -4.63
CA GLY A 230 0.98 -13.70 -3.95
C GLY A 230 2.33 -14.38 -3.65
N MET A 231 3.41 -13.63 -3.83
CA MET A 231 4.77 -14.09 -3.55
C MET A 231 5.16 -13.85 -2.11
N ASN A 232 5.65 -14.90 -1.47
CA ASN A 232 6.39 -14.85 -0.22
C ASN A 232 7.85 -15.28 -0.49
N ILE A 233 8.74 -15.10 0.47
CA ILE A 233 10.16 -15.39 0.33
C ILE A 233 10.57 -16.43 1.37
N ALA A 234 11.21 -17.52 0.95
CA ALA A 234 11.80 -18.50 1.85
C ALA A 234 13.32 -18.56 1.69
N LYS A 235 13.99 -18.79 2.80
CA LYS A 235 15.41 -19.11 2.80
C LYS A 235 15.62 -20.54 2.25
N VAL A 236 16.64 -20.72 1.41
CA VAL A 236 17.12 -22.02 0.97
C VAL A 236 18.37 -22.40 1.77
N THR A 237 19.44 -21.60 1.65
CA THR A 237 20.69 -21.77 2.40
C THR A 237 21.49 -20.46 2.36
N GLY A 238 22.15 -20.11 3.46
CA GLY A 238 22.95 -18.87 3.53
C GLY A 238 22.13 -17.65 3.12
N GLY A 239 22.62 -16.89 2.15
CA GLY A 239 21.92 -15.72 1.55
C GLY A 239 21.04 -16.07 0.35
N LEU A 240 20.90 -17.35 -0.01
CA LEU A 240 20.04 -17.78 -1.10
C LEU A 240 18.59 -17.85 -0.65
N LEU A 241 17.79 -16.97 -1.20
CA LEU A 241 16.33 -16.90 -1.03
C LEU A 241 15.63 -17.41 -2.29
N LYS A 242 14.37 -17.81 -2.15
CA LYS A 242 13.51 -18.18 -3.27
C LYS A 242 12.09 -17.64 -3.10
N ALA A 243 11.41 -17.43 -4.21
CA ALA A 243 9.97 -17.17 -4.22
C ALA A 243 9.20 -18.41 -3.74
N VAL A 244 8.15 -18.15 -2.94
CA VAL A 244 7.16 -19.15 -2.54
C VAL A 244 5.79 -18.54 -2.78
N LEU A 245 5.06 -19.11 -3.74
CA LEU A 245 3.70 -18.68 -4.01
C LEU A 245 2.76 -19.16 -2.90
N THR A 246 1.78 -18.33 -2.56
CA THR A 246 0.73 -18.71 -1.61
C THR A 246 0.03 -19.98 -2.09
N PRO A 247 -0.25 -20.96 -1.20
CA PRO A 247 -0.92 -22.20 -1.56
C PRO A 247 -2.32 -21.97 -2.13
N SER A 248 -2.88 -23.00 -2.77
CA SER A 248 -4.28 -23.06 -3.16
C SER A 248 -4.89 -24.39 -2.71
N ALA A 249 -6.09 -24.35 -2.18
CA ALA A 249 -6.84 -25.54 -1.78
C ALA A 249 -7.60 -26.19 -2.95
N ILE A 250 -7.69 -25.52 -4.09
CA ILE A 250 -8.52 -25.95 -5.24
C ILE A 250 -7.69 -26.44 -6.45
N GLY A 251 -6.37 -26.53 -6.32
CA GLY A 251 -5.52 -27.01 -7.41
C GLY A 251 -4.13 -26.40 -7.44
N PRO A 252 -3.60 -26.11 -8.62
CA PRO A 252 -2.30 -25.46 -8.75
C PRO A 252 -2.36 -24.05 -8.13
N LYS A 253 -1.21 -23.57 -7.65
CA LYS A 253 -1.12 -22.21 -7.04
C LYS A 253 -1.53 -21.13 -8.02
N VAL A 254 -1.31 -21.34 -9.32
CA VAL A 254 -1.79 -20.49 -10.40
C VAL A 254 -2.27 -21.36 -11.56
N SER A 255 -3.44 -21.04 -12.10
CA SER A 255 -4.00 -21.67 -13.30
C SER A 255 -4.47 -20.59 -14.27
N ARG A 256 -3.80 -20.48 -15.43
CA ARG A 256 -4.12 -19.47 -16.46
C ARG A 256 -3.93 -20.00 -17.87
N ALA A 257 -4.79 -19.54 -18.77
CA ALA A 257 -4.59 -19.72 -20.21
C ALA A 257 -3.53 -18.73 -20.72
N ALA A 258 -2.62 -19.19 -21.59
CA ALA A 258 -1.68 -18.34 -22.30
C ALA A 258 -2.42 -17.59 -23.45
N PRO A 259 -2.03 -16.33 -23.81
CA PRO A 259 -0.87 -15.62 -23.27
C PRO A 259 -1.18 -14.83 -22.00
N PHE A 260 -0.20 -14.71 -21.11
CA PHE A 260 -0.32 -13.84 -19.92
C PHE A 260 1.05 -13.45 -19.34
N PRO A 261 1.20 -12.30 -18.69
CA PRO A 261 2.32 -11.95 -17.84
C PRO A 261 2.08 -12.41 -16.39
N THR A 262 3.18 -12.71 -15.67
CA THR A 262 3.14 -12.82 -14.20
C THR A 262 3.19 -11.41 -13.57
N PRO A 263 2.91 -11.27 -12.26
CA PRO A 263 3.29 -10.08 -11.52
C PRO A 263 4.81 -9.81 -11.62
N TRP A 264 5.19 -8.56 -11.43
CA TRP A 264 6.60 -8.19 -11.36
C TRP A 264 7.23 -8.64 -10.04
N ARG A 265 8.43 -9.19 -10.10
CA ARG A 265 9.30 -9.37 -8.95
C ARG A 265 10.15 -8.14 -8.82
N VAL A 266 10.14 -7.52 -7.63
CA VAL A 266 10.69 -6.18 -7.41
C VAL A 266 11.83 -6.23 -6.42
N LEU A 267 12.94 -5.57 -6.77
CA LEU A 267 14.04 -5.29 -5.86
C LEU A 267 14.25 -3.77 -5.85
N MET A 268 13.92 -3.10 -4.77
CA MET A 268 14.35 -1.74 -4.51
C MET A 268 15.75 -1.78 -3.88
N ILE A 269 16.68 -0.92 -4.33
CA ILE A 269 18.09 -0.97 -3.94
C ILE A 269 18.56 0.46 -3.63
N ALA A 270 18.95 0.71 -2.38
CA ALA A 270 19.29 2.03 -1.91
C ALA A 270 20.52 2.03 -0.98
N THR A 271 21.11 3.20 -0.76
CA THR A 271 22.28 3.40 0.13
C THR A 271 21.88 3.88 1.53
N SER A 272 20.60 4.10 1.78
CA SER A 272 20.06 4.50 3.08
C SER A 272 18.59 4.13 3.20
N ALA A 273 18.05 4.06 4.41
CA ALA A 273 16.63 3.83 4.64
C ALA A 273 15.75 4.95 4.02
N PRO A 274 16.09 6.26 4.15
CA PRO A 274 15.40 7.30 3.41
C PRO A 274 15.36 7.09 1.91
N ALA A 275 16.48 6.76 1.29
CA ALA A 275 16.54 6.52 -0.15
C ALA A 275 15.74 5.28 -0.55
N LEU A 276 15.64 4.25 0.32
CA LEU A 276 14.80 3.07 0.08
C LEU A 276 13.31 3.45 0.04
N TYR A 277 12.85 4.28 0.98
CA TYR A 277 11.46 4.78 0.95
C TYR A 277 11.19 5.56 -0.34
N MET A 278 12.12 6.42 -0.74
CA MET A 278 11.97 7.24 -1.94
C MET A 278 11.99 6.43 -3.25
N ALA A 279 12.38 5.15 -3.21
CA ALA A 279 12.31 4.22 -4.34
C ALA A 279 10.91 3.61 -4.55
N ASN A 280 9.95 3.79 -3.62
CA ASN A 280 8.65 3.13 -3.68
C ASN A 280 7.79 3.49 -4.94
N PRO A 281 7.94 4.67 -5.62
CA PRO A 281 7.26 4.94 -6.88
C PRO A 281 7.57 3.92 -7.98
N LEU A 282 8.67 3.18 -7.88
CA LEU A 282 9.00 2.08 -8.78
C LEU A 282 7.86 1.05 -8.87
N ILE A 283 7.21 0.72 -7.74
CA ILE A 283 6.08 -0.20 -7.73
C ILE A 283 4.92 0.33 -8.58
N LEU A 284 4.61 1.62 -8.47
CA LEU A 284 3.58 2.25 -9.30
C LEU A 284 3.96 2.21 -10.78
N ASN A 285 5.23 2.49 -11.09
CA ASN A 285 5.74 2.53 -12.46
C ASN A 285 5.74 1.16 -13.16
N LEU A 286 5.64 0.06 -12.40
CA LEU A 286 5.48 -1.30 -12.91
C LEU A 286 4.02 -1.69 -13.15
N ASN A 287 3.06 -0.86 -12.74
CA ASN A 287 1.63 -1.06 -12.99
C ASN A 287 1.17 -0.33 -14.26
N GLU A 288 0.09 -0.81 -14.84
CA GLU A 288 -0.54 -0.16 -15.99
C GLU A 288 -1.11 1.22 -15.60
N PRO A 289 -1.23 2.15 -16.54
CA PRO A 289 -1.93 3.41 -16.33
C PRO A 289 -3.38 3.21 -15.87
N ASN A 290 -3.96 4.29 -15.31
CA ASN A 290 -5.35 4.33 -14.88
C ASN A 290 -6.32 3.82 -15.97
N LYS A 291 -7.10 2.79 -15.64
CA LYS A 291 -8.12 2.18 -16.52
C LYS A 291 -9.54 2.71 -16.30
N LEU A 292 -9.74 3.50 -15.24
CA LEU A 292 -11.07 3.98 -14.87
C LEU A 292 -11.45 5.30 -15.59
N GLY A 293 -10.49 5.97 -16.21
CA GLY A 293 -10.71 7.28 -16.82
C GLY A 293 -10.80 8.39 -15.78
N ASP A 294 -11.93 9.12 -15.75
CA ASP A 294 -12.17 10.14 -14.73
C ASP A 294 -12.38 9.51 -13.34
N VAL A 295 -11.56 9.95 -12.39
CA VAL A 295 -11.60 9.52 -10.99
C VAL A 295 -11.75 10.71 -10.03
N SER A 296 -12.29 11.82 -10.50
CA SER A 296 -12.56 13.02 -9.70
C SER A 296 -13.54 12.76 -8.55
N TRP A 297 -14.27 11.66 -8.60
CA TRP A 297 -15.17 11.17 -7.56
C TRP A 297 -14.45 10.45 -6.40
N VAL A 298 -13.15 10.17 -6.49
CA VAL A 298 -12.35 9.65 -5.38
C VAL A 298 -11.89 10.81 -4.51
N HIS A 299 -12.32 10.83 -3.26
CA HIS A 299 -12.08 11.94 -2.34
C HIS A 299 -11.19 11.55 -1.16
N PRO A 300 -9.88 11.90 -1.18
CA PRO A 300 -9.05 11.83 0.03
C PRO A 300 -9.67 12.62 1.17
N ARG A 301 -9.73 12.02 2.38
CA ARG A 301 -10.40 12.66 3.54
C ARG A 301 -9.93 12.15 4.89
N LYS A 302 -10.19 12.94 5.91
CA LYS A 302 -10.17 12.48 7.30
C LYS A 302 -11.59 12.17 7.74
N PHE A 303 -11.74 11.10 8.52
CA PHE A 303 -13.02 10.63 9.00
C PHE A 303 -12.96 10.21 10.47
N VAL A 304 -14.07 10.30 11.16
CA VAL A 304 -14.25 9.73 12.50
C VAL A 304 -14.90 8.35 12.39
N GLY A 305 -14.76 7.50 13.39
CA GLY A 305 -15.30 6.14 13.35
C GLY A 305 -16.14 5.77 14.57
N ILE A 306 -17.27 5.11 14.33
CA ILE A 306 -17.90 4.25 15.34
C ILE A 306 -17.12 2.94 15.28
N TRP A 307 -16.02 2.86 16.03
CA TRP A 307 -14.99 1.84 15.95
C TRP A 307 -14.20 1.71 17.27
N TRP A 308 -13.53 2.77 17.76
CA TRP A 308 -12.66 2.69 18.93
C TRP A 308 -13.39 2.28 20.21
N GLY A 309 -14.62 2.75 20.39
CA GLY A 309 -15.49 2.35 21.50
C GLY A 309 -15.75 0.84 21.54
N MET A 310 -15.78 0.19 20.38
CA MET A 310 -15.96 -1.25 20.25
C MET A 310 -14.67 -1.99 20.64
N HIS A 311 -13.52 -1.54 20.17
CA HIS A 311 -12.22 -2.12 20.58
C HIS A 311 -11.94 -1.95 22.07
N LEU A 312 -12.48 -0.90 22.69
CA LEU A 312 -12.42 -0.69 24.15
C LEU A 312 -13.43 -1.52 24.94
N ASP A 313 -14.32 -2.29 24.29
CA ASP A 313 -15.46 -3.01 24.91
C ASP A 313 -16.46 -2.08 25.62
N ARG A 314 -16.51 -0.81 25.23
CA ARG A 314 -17.53 0.14 25.66
C ARG A 314 -18.80 0.06 24.82
N GLN A 315 -18.64 -0.36 23.57
CA GLN A 315 -19.69 -0.58 22.58
C GLN A 315 -19.50 -1.95 21.94
N SER A 316 -20.52 -2.44 21.20
CA SER A 316 -20.48 -3.68 20.45
C SER A 316 -20.85 -3.45 18.97
N TRP A 317 -20.32 -4.32 18.10
CA TRP A 317 -20.80 -4.42 16.70
C TRP A 317 -22.18 -5.08 16.64
N ALA A 318 -22.41 -6.07 17.52
CA ALA A 318 -23.65 -6.81 17.62
C ALA A 318 -24.78 -5.97 18.23
N SER A 319 -26.02 -6.33 17.91
CA SER A 319 -27.23 -5.72 18.49
C SER A 319 -27.28 -5.85 20.03
N GLY A 320 -28.07 -4.99 20.67
CA GLY A 320 -28.28 -5.05 22.12
C GLY A 320 -27.90 -3.77 22.86
N PRO A 321 -27.82 -3.81 24.19
CA PRO A 321 -27.67 -2.60 25.03
C PRO A 321 -26.37 -1.82 24.82
N LYS A 322 -25.32 -2.46 24.29
CA LYS A 322 -24.03 -1.83 23.99
C LYS A 322 -23.88 -1.47 22.50
N HIS A 323 -24.89 -1.69 21.67
CA HIS A 323 -24.78 -1.48 20.22
C HIS A 323 -24.28 -0.06 19.92
N GLY A 324 -23.15 0.03 19.20
CA GLY A 324 -22.51 1.30 18.86
C GLY A 324 -23.15 2.00 17.68
N ALA A 325 -23.57 1.25 16.66
CA ALA A 325 -24.15 1.78 15.44
C ALA A 325 -25.64 2.15 15.61
N THR A 326 -25.92 3.15 16.42
CA THR A 326 -27.28 3.68 16.62
C THR A 326 -27.47 5.02 15.94
N ASN A 327 -28.72 5.35 15.57
CA ASN A 327 -29.07 6.66 15.00
C ASN A 327 -28.61 7.83 15.87
N ALA A 328 -28.74 7.71 17.18
CA ALA A 328 -28.40 8.76 18.13
C ALA A 328 -26.89 9.00 18.17
N TYR A 329 -26.11 7.92 18.29
CA TYR A 329 -24.66 8.04 18.38
C TYR A 329 -24.02 8.43 17.04
N ALA A 330 -24.53 7.92 15.93
CA ALA A 330 -24.08 8.34 14.59
C ALA A 330 -24.28 9.84 14.36
N ARG A 331 -25.42 10.42 14.76
CA ARG A 331 -25.66 11.88 14.69
C ARG A 331 -24.68 12.65 15.58
N GLN A 332 -24.40 12.18 16.79
CA GLN A 332 -23.39 12.78 17.67
C GLN A 332 -22.01 12.80 17.02
N MET A 333 -21.60 11.69 16.38
CA MET A 333 -20.33 11.59 15.68
C MET A 333 -20.28 12.49 14.43
N ILE A 334 -21.38 12.63 13.70
CA ILE A 334 -21.50 13.55 12.56
C ILE A 334 -21.35 15.02 13.05
N ASP A 335 -22.02 15.39 14.15
CA ASP A 335 -21.92 16.74 14.69
C ASP A 335 -20.49 17.06 15.16
N PHE A 336 -19.82 16.08 15.79
CA PHE A 336 -18.40 16.21 16.16
C PHE A 336 -17.50 16.37 14.93
N ALA A 337 -17.68 15.53 13.90
CA ALA A 337 -16.93 15.62 12.65
C ALA A 337 -17.10 16.99 11.99
N ALA A 338 -18.34 17.45 11.82
CA ALA A 338 -18.66 18.74 11.21
C ALA A 338 -18.07 19.93 11.99
N ALA A 339 -18.15 19.90 13.32
CA ALA A 339 -17.61 20.95 14.19
C ALA A 339 -16.08 21.07 14.10
N ASN A 340 -15.39 19.97 13.77
CA ASN A 340 -13.93 19.91 13.65
C ASN A 340 -13.42 19.92 12.20
N GLY A 341 -14.31 20.02 11.19
CA GLY A 341 -13.94 20.04 9.77
C GLY A 341 -13.52 18.68 9.21
N PHE A 342 -13.88 17.58 9.87
CA PHE A 342 -13.74 16.23 9.33
C PHE A 342 -14.93 15.91 8.43
N THR A 343 -14.67 15.28 7.29
CA THR A 343 -15.66 15.16 6.22
C THR A 343 -16.21 13.74 6.03
N GLY A 344 -15.84 12.81 6.91
CA GLY A 344 -16.31 11.42 6.85
C GLY A 344 -16.70 10.87 8.23
N LEU A 345 -17.64 9.91 8.22
CA LEU A 345 -17.99 9.05 9.35
C LEU A 345 -18.05 7.60 8.89
N LEU A 346 -17.17 6.75 9.41
CA LEU A 346 -17.27 5.29 9.30
C LEU A 346 -18.22 4.78 10.39
N VAL A 347 -19.14 3.87 10.01
CA VAL A 347 -20.03 3.19 10.96
C VAL A 347 -19.84 1.68 10.81
N GLU A 348 -19.10 1.08 11.71
CA GLU A 348 -19.05 -0.38 11.81
C GLU A 348 -20.26 -0.92 12.60
N GLY A 349 -20.67 -2.15 12.35
CA GLY A 349 -21.78 -2.78 13.05
C GLY A 349 -23.18 -2.28 12.64
N TRP A 350 -23.28 -1.50 11.54
CA TRP A 350 -24.57 -0.93 11.10
C TRP A 350 -25.54 -1.97 10.55
N ASN A 351 -25.02 -3.04 9.95
CA ASN A 351 -25.76 -4.05 9.20
C ASN A 351 -25.95 -5.34 10.01
N LYS A 352 -26.98 -6.11 9.66
CA LYS A 352 -27.27 -7.43 10.26
C LYS A 352 -26.15 -8.42 9.95
N GLY A 353 -25.86 -9.32 10.91
CA GLY A 353 -24.89 -10.40 10.78
C GLY A 353 -23.82 -10.45 11.88
N TRP A 354 -23.76 -9.45 12.76
CA TRP A 354 -22.79 -9.41 13.85
C TRP A 354 -23.23 -10.18 15.10
N ASP A 355 -24.49 -10.60 15.15
CA ASP A 355 -25.02 -11.41 16.26
C ASP A 355 -24.52 -12.86 16.13
N GLY A 356 -24.17 -13.49 17.23
CA GLY A 356 -23.66 -14.85 17.23
C GLY A 356 -22.16 -14.97 16.91
N ASP A 357 -21.78 -16.03 16.22
CA ASP A 357 -20.37 -16.32 15.87
C ASP A 357 -20.02 -15.81 14.47
N TRP A 358 -20.05 -14.49 14.31
CA TRP A 358 -19.77 -13.84 13.01
C TRP A 358 -18.35 -14.15 12.50
N PHE A 359 -17.38 -14.33 13.40
CA PHE A 359 -15.98 -14.60 13.03
C PHE A 359 -15.83 -15.93 12.27
N ALA A 360 -16.52 -16.97 12.71
CA ALA A 360 -16.47 -18.28 12.07
C ALA A 360 -17.40 -18.38 10.85
N ASN A 361 -18.50 -17.68 10.88
CA ASN A 361 -19.65 -17.93 10.01
C ASN A 361 -19.65 -17.01 8.78
N GLY A 362 -19.68 -15.71 8.94
CA GLY A 362 -19.72 -14.75 7.83
C GLY A 362 -20.91 -14.86 6.86
N GLU A 363 -21.73 -15.90 7.00
CA GLU A 363 -22.88 -16.16 6.11
C GLU A 363 -24.10 -15.35 6.49
N ASP A 364 -24.16 -14.88 7.75
CA ASP A 364 -25.26 -14.10 8.27
C ASP A 364 -25.18 -12.61 7.90
N PHE A 365 -24.04 -12.15 7.35
CA PHE A 365 -23.87 -10.73 6.96
C PHE A 365 -24.80 -10.38 5.82
N SER A 366 -25.61 -9.33 6.05
CA SER A 366 -26.35 -8.65 5.00
C SER A 366 -25.72 -7.29 4.71
N PHE A 367 -25.32 -7.05 3.49
CA PHE A 367 -24.75 -5.76 3.07
C PHE A 367 -25.79 -4.75 2.59
N THR A 368 -27.09 -5.06 2.81
CA THR A 368 -28.22 -4.20 2.41
C THR A 368 -29.25 -3.99 3.52
N GLN A 369 -29.10 -4.68 4.67
CA GLN A 369 -30.07 -4.59 5.77
C GLN A 369 -29.40 -4.06 7.04
N ALA A 370 -29.82 -2.91 7.49
CA ALA A 370 -29.42 -2.34 8.75
C ALA A 370 -30.10 -3.04 9.94
N TYR A 371 -29.50 -2.90 11.13
CA TYR A 371 -30.22 -3.18 12.40
C TYR A 371 -31.39 -2.20 12.60
N ASP A 372 -32.37 -2.60 13.41
CA ASP A 372 -33.62 -1.86 13.59
C ASP A 372 -33.43 -0.49 14.27
N ASP A 373 -32.32 -0.29 14.99
CA ASP A 373 -31.94 0.95 15.65
C ASP A 373 -31.02 1.85 14.80
N PHE A 374 -30.74 1.45 13.53
CA PHE A 374 -29.93 2.20 12.59
C PHE A 374 -30.66 2.43 11.26
N ASP A 375 -31.16 3.65 11.07
CA ASP A 375 -31.73 4.07 9.79
C ASP A 375 -30.64 4.66 8.89
N LEU A 376 -30.08 3.79 8.04
CA LEU A 376 -28.96 4.13 7.14
C LEU A 376 -29.26 5.38 6.29
N LYS A 377 -30.49 5.48 5.77
CA LYS A 377 -30.91 6.63 4.95
C LYS A 377 -30.99 7.92 5.77
N ALA A 378 -31.61 7.87 6.94
CA ALA A 378 -31.78 9.06 7.79
C ALA A 378 -30.43 9.55 8.32
N VAL A 379 -29.48 8.66 8.65
CA VAL A 379 -28.14 9.01 9.08
C VAL A 379 -27.34 9.62 7.93
N THR A 380 -27.39 9.02 6.74
CA THR A 380 -26.70 9.55 5.55
C THR A 380 -27.23 10.92 5.13
N ASP A 381 -28.56 11.11 5.14
CA ASP A 381 -29.18 12.42 4.84
C ASP A 381 -28.78 13.48 5.87
N TYR A 382 -28.66 13.11 7.16
CA TYR A 382 -28.20 14.00 8.21
C TYR A 382 -26.74 14.39 8.00
N GLY A 383 -25.85 13.43 7.72
CA GLY A 383 -24.43 13.67 7.44
C GLY A 383 -24.25 14.61 6.25
N ARG A 384 -24.96 14.37 5.15
CA ARG A 384 -24.91 15.22 3.94
C ARG A 384 -25.29 16.68 4.25
N LYS A 385 -26.32 16.91 5.07
CA LYS A 385 -26.69 18.27 5.51
C LYS A 385 -25.61 18.97 6.33
N LYS A 386 -24.75 18.21 6.98
CA LYS A 386 -23.64 18.70 7.81
C LYS A 386 -22.30 18.74 7.07
N GLY A 387 -22.24 18.29 5.80
CA GLY A 387 -21.00 18.18 5.03
C GLY A 387 -20.12 16.99 5.44
N VAL A 388 -20.70 15.96 6.06
CA VAL A 388 -20.03 14.72 6.47
C VAL A 388 -20.61 13.56 5.66
N ALA A 389 -19.78 12.93 4.83
CA ALA A 389 -20.15 11.74 4.08
C ALA A 389 -20.12 10.51 5.00
N LEU A 390 -21.05 9.59 4.82
CA LEU A 390 -20.94 8.27 5.43
C LEU A 390 -19.92 7.43 4.65
N ILE A 391 -19.09 6.66 5.36
CA ILE A 391 -18.22 5.63 4.80
C ILE A 391 -18.89 4.29 5.14
N GLY A 392 -19.18 3.49 4.11
CA GLY A 392 -19.78 2.18 4.28
C GLY A 392 -18.79 1.20 4.95
N HIS A 393 -19.31 0.17 5.59
CA HIS A 393 -18.51 -0.91 6.18
C HIS A 393 -19.06 -2.25 5.73
N HIS A 394 -18.22 -3.07 5.09
CA HIS A 394 -18.56 -4.40 4.62
C HIS A 394 -17.57 -5.43 5.22
N GLU A 395 -17.80 -5.85 6.47
CA GLU A 395 -17.08 -6.98 7.05
C GLU A 395 -17.61 -8.27 6.44
N THR A 396 -16.72 -9.10 5.93
CA THR A 396 -17.08 -10.33 5.22
C THR A 396 -16.74 -11.61 5.98
N SER A 397 -15.97 -11.53 7.05
CA SER A 397 -15.35 -12.70 7.71
C SER A 397 -14.64 -13.62 6.71
N ALA A 398 -13.96 -13.00 5.74
CA ALA A 398 -13.31 -13.64 4.60
C ALA A 398 -14.21 -14.58 3.76
N ASN A 399 -15.54 -14.46 3.88
CA ASN A 399 -16.49 -15.20 3.05
C ASN A 399 -16.71 -14.49 1.70
N ALA A 400 -15.71 -14.56 0.84
CA ALA A 400 -15.73 -13.93 -0.48
C ALA A 400 -16.90 -14.44 -1.33
N ALA A 401 -17.25 -15.72 -1.25
CA ALA A 401 -18.35 -16.29 -2.00
C ALA A 401 -19.69 -15.64 -1.62
N HIS A 402 -19.95 -15.47 -0.31
CA HIS A 402 -21.18 -14.83 0.18
C HIS A 402 -21.19 -13.33 -0.16
N TYR A 403 -20.08 -12.62 0.05
CA TYR A 403 -19.96 -11.21 -0.29
C TYR A 403 -20.20 -10.98 -1.79
N GLU A 404 -19.58 -11.77 -2.67
CA GLU A 404 -19.76 -11.64 -4.12
C GLU A 404 -21.20 -11.83 -4.57
N SER A 405 -21.99 -12.63 -3.85
CA SER A 405 -23.42 -12.83 -4.16
C SER A 405 -24.28 -11.59 -3.89
N GLN A 406 -23.85 -10.70 -3.00
CA GLN A 406 -24.56 -9.48 -2.59
C GLN A 406 -23.90 -8.19 -3.09
N MET A 407 -22.64 -8.25 -3.52
CA MET A 407 -21.75 -7.10 -3.72
C MET A 407 -22.33 -6.04 -4.66
N ASP A 408 -22.97 -6.45 -5.75
CA ASP A 408 -23.56 -5.52 -6.72
C ASP A 408 -24.76 -4.76 -6.11
N ALA A 409 -25.62 -5.45 -5.35
CA ALA A 409 -26.73 -4.83 -4.63
C ALA A 409 -26.25 -3.91 -3.49
N ALA A 410 -25.18 -4.30 -2.79
CA ALA A 410 -24.58 -3.51 -1.71
C ALA A 410 -24.02 -2.18 -2.25
N PHE A 411 -23.19 -2.20 -3.28
CA PHE A 411 -22.65 -0.99 -3.88
C PHE A 411 -23.73 -0.13 -4.57
N ALA A 412 -24.79 -0.75 -5.14
CA ALA A 412 -25.92 -0.01 -5.66
C ALA A 412 -26.67 0.74 -4.56
N LEU A 413 -26.86 0.13 -3.38
CA LEU A 413 -27.45 0.78 -2.21
C LEU A 413 -26.58 1.95 -1.74
N ASP A 414 -25.28 1.71 -1.53
CA ASP A 414 -24.33 2.75 -1.10
C ASP A 414 -24.36 3.94 -2.05
N HIS A 415 -24.23 3.72 -3.34
CA HIS A 415 -24.30 4.76 -4.35
C HIS A 415 -25.63 5.54 -4.30
N SER A 416 -26.75 4.84 -4.16
CA SER A 416 -28.09 5.48 -4.09
C SER A 416 -28.24 6.41 -2.90
N LEU A 417 -27.50 6.16 -1.82
CA LEU A 417 -27.44 6.96 -0.61
C LEU A 417 -26.36 8.05 -0.66
N GLY A 418 -25.51 8.06 -1.70
CA GLY A 418 -24.39 9.00 -1.84
C GLY A 418 -23.19 8.65 -0.96
N ILE A 419 -23.03 7.37 -0.61
CA ILE A 419 -21.83 6.82 0.00
C ILE A 419 -20.82 6.61 -1.13
N ASP A 420 -19.65 7.23 -1.05
CA ASP A 420 -18.62 7.24 -2.08
C ASP A 420 -17.33 6.50 -1.68
N SER A 421 -17.31 5.92 -0.47
CA SER A 421 -16.19 5.17 0.05
C SER A 421 -16.70 4.03 0.94
N VAL A 422 -16.07 2.87 0.85
CA VAL A 422 -16.39 1.68 1.65
C VAL A 422 -15.12 1.08 2.22
N LYS A 423 -15.12 0.82 3.54
CA LYS A 423 -14.16 -0.04 4.21
C LYS A 423 -14.64 -1.49 4.07
N THR A 424 -13.83 -2.34 3.45
CA THR A 424 -14.08 -3.79 3.42
C THR A 424 -13.22 -4.49 4.47
N GLY A 425 -13.75 -5.51 5.15
CA GLY A 425 -13.04 -6.33 6.13
C GLY A 425 -13.06 -7.81 5.75
N TYR A 426 -11.99 -8.53 6.10
CA TYR A 426 -11.84 -9.96 5.82
C TYR A 426 -11.27 -10.70 7.04
N VAL A 427 -11.81 -10.41 8.22
CA VAL A 427 -11.36 -11.01 9.48
C VAL A 427 -11.54 -12.52 9.46
N SER A 428 -10.45 -13.28 9.50
CA SER A 428 -10.42 -14.75 9.61
C SER A 428 -8.98 -15.24 9.84
N ASP A 429 -8.77 -16.53 10.05
CA ASP A 429 -7.45 -17.15 9.91
C ASP A 429 -6.95 -17.12 8.46
N ALA A 430 -5.63 -17.19 8.26
CA ALA A 430 -4.98 -17.09 6.95
C ALA A 430 -5.46 -18.12 5.91
N GLY A 431 -5.87 -19.32 6.36
CA GLY A 431 -6.50 -20.36 5.51
C GLY A 431 -8.02 -20.32 5.51
N GLY A 432 -8.64 -19.25 6.02
CA GLY A 432 -10.08 -19.12 6.17
C GLY A 432 -10.82 -18.41 5.04
N PHE A 433 -10.13 -18.10 3.94
CA PHE A 433 -10.71 -17.37 2.81
C PHE A 433 -11.69 -18.26 2.02
N LYS A 434 -12.99 -18.03 2.16
CA LYS A 434 -14.05 -18.88 1.56
C LYS A 434 -14.34 -18.46 0.13
N VAL A 435 -14.16 -19.37 -0.81
CA VAL A 435 -14.41 -19.14 -2.24
C VAL A 435 -15.36 -20.18 -2.82
N LEU A 436 -16.08 -19.81 -3.89
CA LEU A 436 -16.91 -20.71 -4.66
C LEU A 436 -16.04 -21.44 -5.69
N ALA A 437 -15.87 -22.75 -5.53
CA ALA A 437 -15.20 -23.59 -6.52
C ALA A 437 -16.05 -23.78 -7.78
N ALA A 438 -15.43 -24.21 -8.88
CA ALA A 438 -16.10 -24.41 -10.16
C ALA A 438 -17.24 -25.45 -10.13
N ASP A 439 -17.21 -26.37 -9.16
CA ASP A 439 -18.26 -27.38 -8.93
C ASP A 439 -19.40 -26.89 -8.02
N GLY A 440 -19.38 -25.62 -7.62
CA GLY A 440 -20.41 -24.99 -6.78
C GLY A 440 -20.22 -25.20 -5.27
N ARG A 441 -19.17 -25.88 -4.84
CA ARG A 441 -18.87 -26.02 -3.40
C ARG A 441 -18.13 -24.79 -2.86
N ILE A 442 -18.41 -24.42 -1.60
CA ILE A 442 -17.59 -23.49 -0.84
C ILE A 442 -16.35 -24.23 -0.34
N VAL A 443 -15.18 -23.68 -0.62
CA VAL A 443 -13.88 -24.19 -0.17
C VAL A 443 -13.12 -23.12 0.59
N TYR A 444 -12.30 -23.53 1.55
CA TYR A 444 -11.39 -22.65 2.30
C TYR A 444 -10.08 -22.58 1.55
N ASP A 445 -9.70 -21.40 1.11
CA ASP A 445 -8.44 -21.13 0.42
C ASP A 445 -7.55 -20.23 1.29
N TRP A 446 -6.34 -20.00 0.83
CA TRP A 446 -5.42 -19.12 1.50
C TRP A 446 -5.64 -17.67 1.11
N HIS A 447 -5.57 -16.81 2.11
CA HIS A 447 -5.43 -15.36 1.90
C HIS A 447 -4.21 -15.10 1.00
N GLU A 448 -4.26 -14.16 0.07
CA GLU A 448 -3.27 -13.91 -0.97
C GLU A 448 -3.07 -15.02 -2.04
N GLY A 449 -3.87 -16.08 -2.03
CA GLY A 449 -3.93 -17.03 -3.15
C GLY A 449 -4.50 -16.39 -4.42
N GLN A 450 -4.44 -17.12 -5.57
CA GLN A 450 -4.97 -16.60 -6.83
C GLN A 450 -6.45 -16.24 -6.75
N ALA A 451 -7.25 -17.03 -6.02
CA ALA A 451 -8.67 -16.75 -5.83
C ALA A 451 -8.90 -15.44 -5.06
N SER A 452 -8.14 -15.20 -3.99
CA SER A 452 -8.17 -13.94 -3.24
C SER A 452 -7.77 -12.74 -4.11
N ALA A 453 -6.71 -12.86 -4.92
CA ALA A 453 -6.29 -11.80 -5.82
C ALA A 453 -7.38 -11.43 -6.85
N ARG A 454 -8.08 -12.43 -7.39
CA ARG A 454 -9.24 -12.23 -8.29
C ARG A 454 -10.40 -11.54 -7.57
N HIS A 455 -10.70 -11.96 -6.35
CA HIS A 455 -11.79 -11.41 -5.54
C HIS A 455 -11.57 -9.93 -5.24
N HIS A 456 -10.42 -9.56 -4.70
CA HIS A 456 -10.13 -8.15 -4.37
C HIS A 456 -10.16 -7.25 -5.60
N LEU A 457 -9.65 -7.73 -6.74
CA LEU A 457 -9.74 -6.98 -7.99
C LEU A 457 -11.20 -6.81 -8.43
N LYS A 458 -12.01 -7.87 -8.34
CA LYS A 458 -13.45 -7.83 -8.66
C LYS A 458 -14.20 -6.83 -7.77
N VAL A 459 -13.87 -6.77 -6.47
CA VAL A 459 -14.44 -5.78 -5.54
C VAL A 459 -14.14 -4.36 -6.03
N VAL A 460 -12.88 -4.06 -6.32
CA VAL A 460 -12.44 -2.75 -6.77
C VAL A 460 -13.07 -2.34 -8.11
N GLU A 461 -13.14 -3.25 -9.08
CA GLU A 461 -13.75 -3.01 -10.38
C GLU A 461 -15.28 -2.84 -10.27
N THR A 462 -15.93 -3.60 -9.37
CA THR A 462 -17.38 -3.46 -9.12
C THR A 462 -17.66 -2.13 -8.44
N ALA A 463 -16.92 -1.78 -7.39
CA ALA A 463 -17.05 -0.50 -6.68
C ALA A 463 -16.85 0.71 -7.62
N ALA A 464 -15.89 0.61 -8.55
CA ALA A 464 -15.65 1.67 -9.54
C ALA A 464 -16.86 1.95 -10.43
N ARG A 465 -17.65 0.93 -10.79
CA ARG A 465 -18.91 1.12 -11.57
C ARG A 465 -19.94 1.97 -10.83
N TYR A 466 -19.86 1.97 -9.50
CA TYR A 466 -20.74 2.76 -8.63
C TYR A 466 -20.06 4.02 -8.09
N HIS A 467 -18.87 4.38 -8.59
CA HIS A 467 -18.05 5.51 -8.11
C HIS A 467 -17.76 5.42 -6.61
N ILE A 468 -17.36 4.25 -6.14
CA ILE A 468 -17.02 3.97 -4.74
C ILE A 468 -15.53 3.67 -4.62
N ALA A 469 -14.86 4.37 -3.70
CA ALA A 469 -13.49 4.10 -3.30
C ALA A 469 -13.45 2.99 -2.25
N ILE A 470 -12.39 2.16 -2.29
CA ILE A 470 -12.20 1.03 -1.38
C ILE A 470 -11.00 1.27 -0.48
N ASP A 471 -11.24 1.15 0.83
CA ASP A 471 -10.24 0.97 1.86
C ASP A 471 -10.36 -0.46 2.39
N ALA A 472 -9.33 -1.28 2.18
CA ALA A 472 -9.42 -2.71 2.48
C ALA A 472 -8.65 -3.06 3.76
N HIS A 473 -9.34 -3.65 4.74
CA HIS A 473 -8.76 -4.23 5.94
C HIS A 473 -8.63 -5.75 5.80
N GLU A 474 -7.64 -6.32 6.48
CA GLU A 474 -7.15 -7.69 6.26
C GLU A 474 -7.02 -8.01 4.75
N PRO A 475 -6.37 -7.12 4.00
CA PRO A 475 -6.35 -7.17 2.55
C PRO A 475 -5.26 -8.09 2.02
N ILE A 476 -5.26 -8.34 0.72
CA ILE A 476 -4.02 -8.72 0.06
C ILE A 476 -3.03 -7.55 0.07
N LYS A 477 -1.73 -7.85 0.06
CA LYS A 477 -0.65 -6.83 0.06
C LYS A 477 -0.83 -5.78 -1.06
N ASP A 478 -0.37 -4.55 -0.81
CA ASP A 478 -0.38 -3.51 -1.85
C ASP A 478 0.77 -3.72 -2.84
N THR A 479 0.42 -3.91 -4.11
CA THR A 479 1.33 -4.12 -5.23
C THR A 479 1.27 -3.00 -6.26
N GLY A 480 0.81 -1.81 -5.84
CA GLY A 480 0.75 -0.60 -6.68
C GLY A 480 -0.45 -0.53 -7.63
N LEU A 481 -1.43 -1.44 -7.51
CA LEU A 481 -2.63 -1.45 -8.35
C LEU A 481 -3.46 -0.17 -8.24
N ARG A 482 -3.21 0.68 -7.23
CA ARG A 482 -3.80 2.02 -7.12
C ARG A 482 -3.43 2.97 -8.27
N ARG A 483 -2.38 2.68 -9.06
CA ARG A 483 -2.13 3.39 -10.32
C ARG A 483 -3.16 3.02 -11.39
N THR A 484 -3.47 1.74 -11.50
CA THR A 484 -4.40 1.19 -12.50
C THR A 484 -5.86 1.39 -12.10
N TYR A 485 -6.12 1.28 -10.80
CA TYR A 485 -7.43 1.43 -10.17
C TYR A 485 -7.35 2.44 -9.02
N PRO A 486 -7.39 3.75 -9.31
CA PRO A 486 -7.23 4.79 -8.29
C PRO A 486 -8.32 4.82 -7.22
N ASN A 487 -9.40 4.08 -7.37
CA ASN A 487 -10.40 3.88 -6.34
C ASN A 487 -9.99 2.85 -5.26
N TRP A 488 -8.87 2.15 -5.39
CA TRP A 488 -8.30 1.34 -4.32
C TRP A 488 -7.37 2.22 -3.48
N VAL A 489 -7.97 2.97 -2.55
CA VAL A 489 -7.30 4.12 -1.94
C VAL A 489 -6.33 3.74 -0.83
N SER A 490 -6.67 2.76 0.01
CA SER A 490 -5.83 2.35 1.13
C SER A 490 -6.00 0.87 1.46
N ARG A 491 -5.10 0.36 2.27
CA ARG A 491 -5.15 -0.97 2.87
C ARG A 491 -4.54 -0.92 4.26
N GLU A 492 -5.07 -1.72 5.20
CA GLU A 492 -4.36 -1.98 6.45
C GLU A 492 -3.08 -2.75 6.20
N GLY A 493 -3.13 -4.03 5.92
CA GLY A 493 -2.05 -4.91 5.46
C GLY A 493 -0.84 -5.02 6.37
N GLN A 494 -1.00 -4.68 7.63
CA GLN A 494 -0.08 -4.90 8.74
C GLN A 494 -0.75 -4.41 10.04
N ARG A 495 -0.19 -4.80 11.19
CA ARG A 495 -0.70 -4.53 12.53
C ARG A 495 -0.94 -3.04 12.79
N GLY A 496 -2.20 -2.66 12.96
CA GLY A 496 -2.68 -1.28 13.13
C GLY A 496 -2.83 -0.86 14.60
N MET A 497 -3.54 0.28 14.80
CA MET A 497 -3.77 0.88 16.12
C MET A 497 -4.64 -0.01 17.03
N GLU A 498 -5.52 -0.82 16.50
CA GLU A 498 -6.43 -1.67 17.29
C GLU A 498 -5.71 -2.64 18.24
N TYR A 499 -4.52 -3.11 17.85
CA TYR A 499 -3.67 -3.91 18.73
C TYR A 499 -3.20 -3.15 19.97
N ASN A 500 -3.21 -1.82 19.96
CA ASN A 500 -2.99 -1.02 21.14
C ASN A 500 -4.18 -1.04 22.12
N ALA A 501 -5.39 -1.41 21.65
CA ALA A 501 -6.54 -1.61 22.52
C ALA A 501 -6.41 -2.92 23.33
N TRP A 502 -6.15 -4.04 22.65
CA TRP A 502 -6.29 -5.38 23.21
C TRP A 502 -5.14 -6.36 22.90
N GLY A 503 -4.21 -5.97 22.02
CA GLY A 503 -3.10 -6.83 21.60
C GLY A 503 -2.19 -7.25 22.76
N SER A 504 -1.66 -8.49 22.69
CA SER A 504 -0.67 -9.02 23.62
C SER A 504 0.45 -9.71 22.82
N PRO A 505 1.65 -9.11 22.74
CA PRO A 505 1.98 -7.78 23.25
C PRO A 505 1.29 -6.66 22.45
N LYS A 506 1.19 -5.45 23.02
CA LYS A 506 0.81 -4.24 22.33
C LYS A 506 1.90 -3.82 21.33
N ASN A 507 1.60 -2.86 20.45
CA ASN A 507 2.60 -2.30 19.57
C ASN A 507 3.70 -1.58 20.39
N PRO A 508 4.96 -2.00 20.32
CA PRO A 508 6.06 -1.26 20.93
C PRO A 508 6.36 0.02 20.11
N PRO A 509 7.02 1.03 20.68
CA PRO A 509 7.33 2.27 19.98
C PRO A 509 8.15 2.12 18.70
N GLU A 510 8.94 1.04 18.57
CA GLU A 510 9.70 0.75 17.33
C GLU A 510 8.80 0.28 16.18
N HIS A 511 7.56 -0.17 16.47
CA HIS A 511 6.68 -0.77 15.45
C HIS A 511 6.37 0.22 14.32
N GLU A 512 5.95 1.44 14.65
CA GLU A 512 5.64 2.45 13.63
C GLU A 512 6.90 2.87 12.83
N ALA A 513 8.08 2.87 13.48
CA ALA A 513 9.34 3.13 12.79
C ALA A 513 9.77 1.97 11.87
N ASN A 514 9.36 0.73 12.18
CA ASN A 514 9.52 -0.42 11.28
C ASN A 514 8.61 -0.28 10.06
N LEU A 515 7.32 0.03 10.25
CA LEU A 515 6.32 0.11 9.19
C LEU A 515 6.74 1.02 8.03
N ILE A 516 7.39 2.14 8.33
CA ILE A 516 7.80 3.15 7.34
C ILE A 516 8.74 2.56 6.28
N PHE A 517 9.70 1.72 6.69
CA PHE A 517 10.72 1.15 5.81
C PHE A 517 10.48 -0.33 5.45
N THR A 518 9.29 -0.82 5.74
CA THR A 518 8.84 -2.19 5.44
C THR A 518 7.49 -2.15 4.74
N ARG A 519 6.37 -2.22 5.46
CA ARG A 519 5.00 -2.24 4.94
C ARG A 519 4.69 -1.06 4.00
N MET A 520 5.11 0.15 4.38
CA MET A 520 4.83 1.37 3.60
C MET A 520 5.56 1.42 2.25
N LEU A 521 6.55 0.56 2.02
CA LEU A 521 7.19 0.43 0.71
C LEU A 521 6.22 -0.13 -0.36
N GLY A 522 5.18 -0.85 0.03
CA GLY A 522 4.12 -1.32 -0.87
C GLY A 522 3.12 -0.22 -1.23
N GLY A 523 2.81 0.69 -0.31
CA GLY A 523 1.83 1.76 -0.51
C GLY A 523 1.16 2.25 0.77
N PRO A 524 0.08 3.06 0.64
CA PRO A 524 -0.66 3.63 1.76
C PRO A 524 -1.10 2.59 2.79
N MET A 525 -1.18 3.00 4.06
CA MET A 525 -1.65 2.16 5.14
C MET A 525 -2.70 2.88 5.97
N ASP A 526 -3.89 2.28 6.13
CA ASP A 526 -4.86 2.73 7.12
C ASP A 526 -4.46 2.19 8.51
N PHE A 527 -3.64 2.96 9.21
CA PHE A 527 -3.12 2.65 10.54
C PHE A 527 -4.06 3.07 11.67
N THR A 528 -5.03 3.94 11.39
CA THR A 528 -5.98 4.50 12.35
C THR A 528 -5.35 5.28 13.52
N PRO A 529 -4.50 6.32 13.25
CA PRO A 529 -3.77 7.04 14.29
C PRO A 529 -4.65 8.02 15.09
N GLY A 530 -4.06 8.65 16.10
CA GLY A 530 -4.63 9.81 16.78
C GLY A 530 -5.33 9.52 18.10
N ILE A 531 -5.04 8.38 18.74
CA ILE A 531 -5.57 8.07 20.08
C ILE A 531 -4.85 8.93 21.12
N LEU A 532 -5.40 10.13 21.40
CA LEU A 532 -4.81 11.08 22.34
C LEU A 532 -5.05 10.72 23.81
N SER A 533 -6.04 9.89 24.11
CA SER A 533 -6.23 9.33 25.45
C SER A 533 -5.08 8.42 25.87
N LEU A 534 -4.36 7.84 24.92
CA LEU A 534 -3.27 6.86 25.11
C LEU A 534 -3.69 5.68 26.04
N LYS A 535 -4.97 5.32 26.00
CA LYS A 535 -5.55 4.22 26.78
C LYS A 535 -6.24 3.22 25.86
N GLY A 536 -5.96 1.94 26.07
CA GLY A 536 -6.61 0.81 25.45
C GLY A 536 -7.71 0.21 26.33
N ARG A 537 -8.14 -1.01 26.00
CA ARG A 537 -9.17 -1.76 26.75
C ARG A 537 -8.78 -1.92 28.22
N GLY A 538 -9.74 -1.67 29.13
CA GLY A 538 -9.49 -1.73 30.57
C GLY A 538 -8.51 -0.67 31.06
N ASP A 539 -8.45 0.49 30.39
CA ASP A 539 -7.55 1.62 30.68
C ASP A 539 -6.06 1.27 30.65
N THR A 540 -5.70 0.21 29.93
CA THR A 540 -4.29 -0.18 29.72
C THR A 540 -3.56 0.84 28.85
N ASP A 541 -2.28 1.09 29.16
CA ASP A 541 -1.49 2.11 28.48
C ASP A 541 -1.17 1.75 27.03
N ILE A 542 -1.26 2.75 26.12
CA ILE A 542 -0.69 2.72 24.77
C ILE A 542 0.76 3.20 24.86
N LEU A 543 1.69 2.45 24.24
CA LEU A 543 3.12 2.69 24.32
C LEU A 543 3.59 3.79 23.35
N SER A 544 3.08 5.00 23.55
CA SER A 544 3.29 6.16 22.65
C SER A 544 3.25 7.45 23.47
N THR A 545 3.66 8.58 22.85
CA THR A 545 3.36 9.92 23.37
C THR A 545 2.28 10.60 22.55
N ALA A 546 1.63 11.63 23.12
CA ALA A 546 0.62 12.40 22.40
C ALA A 546 1.22 13.11 21.16
N ALA A 547 2.44 13.61 21.23
CA ALA A 547 3.12 14.25 20.10
C ALA A 547 3.42 13.23 18.98
N LYS A 548 3.78 11.99 19.31
CA LYS A 548 3.96 10.91 18.34
C LYS A 548 2.65 10.59 17.62
N GLN A 549 1.51 10.56 18.32
CA GLN A 549 0.21 10.33 17.69
C GLN A 549 -0.12 11.36 16.60
N LEU A 550 0.31 12.61 16.77
CA LEU A 550 0.19 13.64 15.73
C LEU A 550 1.14 13.38 14.56
N ALA A 551 2.39 13.00 14.84
CA ALA A 551 3.40 12.74 13.82
C ALA A 551 3.00 11.56 12.90
N LEU A 552 2.24 10.57 13.40
CA LEU A 552 1.78 9.42 12.64
C LEU A 552 0.93 9.83 11.43
N TYR A 553 0.15 10.92 11.49
CA TYR A 553 -0.62 11.43 10.35
C TYR A 553 0.27 11.85 9.15
N VAL A 554 1.54 12.12 9.40
CA VAL A 554 2.49 12.49 8.34
C VAL A 554 3.36 11.30 7.93
N VAL A 555 3.86 10.51 8.88
CA VAL A 555 4.83 9.45 8.57
C VAL A 555 4.19 8.18 8.05
N ILE A 556 2.98 7.84 8.50
CA ILE A 556 2.18 6.72 7.97
C ILE A 556 1.10 7.29 7.07
N TYR A 557 1.38 7.31 5.78
CA TYR A 557 0.48 7.90 4.79
C TYR A 557 -0.73 7.02 4.52
N SER A 558 -1.91 7.64 4.52
CA SER A 558 -3.13 7.14 3.89
C SER A 558 -3.92 8.32 3.30
N PRO A 559 -4.51 8.20 2.11
CA PRO A 559 -5.38 9.23 1.55
C PRO A 559 -6.74 9.29 2.27
N ILE A 560 -7.10 8.23 2.99
CA ILE A 560 -8.25 8.17 3.87
C ILE A 560 -7.72 7.85 5.27
N GLN A 561 -7.85 8.79 6.22
CA GLN A 561 -7.27 8.66 7.56
C GLN A 561 -8.31 8.84 8.65
N MET A 562 -8.36 7.87 9.56
CA MET A 562 -9.24 7.94 10.72
C MET A 562 -8.73 8.93 11.77
N VAL A 563 -9.65 9.67 12.37
CA VAL A 563 -9.48 10.42 13.61
C VAL A 563 -10.07 9.53 14.69
N ALA A 564 -9.22 8.65 15.23
CA ALA A 564 -9.64 7.36 15.79
C ALA A 564 -10.16 7.41 17.24
N ASP A 565 -9.77 8.42 18.05
CA ASP A 565 -10.18 8.51 19.46
C ASP A 565 -11.64 8.98 19.62
N LEU A 566 -12.17 8.85 20.81
CA LEU A 566 -13.52 9.26 21.16
C LEU A 566 -13.63 10.81 21.29
N PRO A 567 -14.78 11.42 20.95
CA PRO A 567 -14.97 12.87 21.01
C PRO A 567 -14.64 13.50 22.38
N GLU A 568 -15.02 12.83 23.48
CA GLU A 568 -14.76 13.29 24.84
C GLU A 568 -13.26 13.28 25.21
N ASN A 569 -12.46 12.48 24.55
CA ASN A 569 -11.01 12.48 24.73
C ASN A 569 -10.38 13.65 23.97
N TYR A 570 -10.78 13.86 22.73
CA TYR A 570 -10.34 15.01 21.93
C TYR A 570 -10.66 16.35 22.56
N ALA A 571 -11.81 16.46 23.25
CA ALA A 571 -12.21 17.68 23.97
C ALA A 571 -11.20 18.09 25.05
N LYS A 572 -10.36 17.18 25.55
CA LYS A 572 -9.32 17.47 26.55
C LYS A 572 -8.05 18.08 25.92
N TYR A 573 -7.88 17.98 24.59
CA TYR A 573 -6.64 18.36 23.88
C TYR A 573 -6.91 19.25 22.65
N PRO A 574 -7.66 20.36 22.78
CA PRO A 574 -8.11 21.15 21.63
C PRO A 574 -6.96 21.70 20.76
N GLU A 575 -5.80 21.99 21.37
CA GLU A 575 -4.62 22.45 20.63
C GLU A 575 -4.04 21.33 19.75
N LEU A 576 -3.99 20.09 20.24
CA LEU A 576 -3.48 18.95 19.48
C LEU A 576 -4.46 18.57 18.35
N VAL A 577 -5.77 18.62 18.61
CA VAL A 577 -6.82 18.39 17.61
C VAL A 577 -6.71 19.38 16.44
N ARG A 578 -6.23 20.60 16.69
CA ARG A 578 -5.99 21.59 15.63
C ARG A 578 -4.98 21.05 14.58
N PHE A 579 -3.90 20.39 15.01
CA PHE A 579 -2.98 19.76 14.06
C PHE A 579 -3.67 18.65 13.27
N ILE A 580 -4.42 17.76 13.93
CA ILE A 580 -5.16 16.66 13.26
C ILE A 580 -6.15 17.22 12.22
N ARG A 581 -6.82 18.34 12.56
CA ARG A 581 -7.72 19.03 11.63
C ARG A 581 -6.98 19.58 10.40
N ASP A 582 -5.83 20.21 10.63
CA ASP A 582 -5.13 21.01 9.62
C ASP A 582 -4.21 20.16 8.72
N VAL A 583 -3.69 18.97 9.17
CA VAL A 583 -2.86 18.10 8.36
C VAL A 583 -3.67 17.51 7.19
N PRO A 584 -3.22 17.62 5.92
CA PRO A 584 -3.95 17.06 4.78
C PRO A 584 -3.74 15.54 4.64
N THR A 585 -4.49 14.94 3.73
CA THR A 585 -4.39 13.51 3.37
C THR A 585 -3.99 13.31 1.90
N ASP A 586 -3.69 14.38 1.19
CA ASP A 586 -3.26 14.36 -0.22
C ASP A 586 -2.09 15.32 -0.43
N TRP A 587 -1.02 14.84 -1.05
CA TRP A 587 0.26 15.50 -1.06
C TRP A 587 0.79 15.80 -2.47
N ALA A 588 1.52 16.89 -2.61
CA ALA A 588 2.19 17.26 -3.84
C ALA A 588 3.64 16.77 -3.91
N ASP A 589 4.32 16.67 -2.77
CA ASP A 589 5.70 16.21 -2.64
C ASP A 589 5.91 15.53 -1.30
N THR A 590 6.80 14.54 -1.27
CA THR A 590 7.20 13.81 -0.06
C THR A 590 8.71 13.64 -0.06
N ARG A 591 9.35 13.92 1.09
CA ARG A 591 10.78 13.69 1.31
C ARG A 591 11.02 13.04 2.65
N VAL A 592 11.87 12.02 2.68
CA VAL A 592 12.37 11.43 3.92
C VAL A 592 13.71 12.08 4.25
N LEU A 593 13.73 12.90 5.30
CA LEU A 593 14.90 13.71 5.66
C LEU A 593 15.97 12.88 6.35
N ASN A 594 15.56 11.95 7.20
CA ASN A 594 16.43 10.98 7.87
C ASN A 594 15.63 9.77 8.36
N GLY A 595 16.30 8.69 8.67
CA GLY A 595 15.66 7.49 9.20
C GLY A 595 16.58 6.28 9.28
N GLU A 596 16.23 5.36 10.15
CA GLU A 596 16.81 4.02 10.28
C GLU A 596 15.70 3.04 10.68
N ILE A 597 15.66 1.89 10.04
CA ILE A 597 14.59 0.90 10.19
C ILE A 597 14.41 0.53 11.67
N GLY A 598 13.19 0.63 12.19
CA GLY A 598 12.84 0.32 13.56
C GLY A 598 13.37 1.30 14.61
N ASN A 599 14.13 2.30 14.21
CA ASN A 599 14.72 3.24 15.17
C ASN A 599 14.02 4.60 15.12
N TYR A 600 13.98 5.24 13.97
CA TYR A 600 13.37 6.56 13.79
C TYR A 600 13.13 6.88 12.32
N ALA A 601 12.25 7.83 12.07
CA ALA A 601 12.07 8.44 10.76
C ALA A 601 11.59 9.87 10.89
N THR A 602 12.03 10.72 9.95
CA THR A 602 11.52 12.09 9.77
C THR A 602 11.10 12.25 8.31
N ILE A 603 9.82 12.51 8.10
CA ILE A 603 9.23 12.70 6.78
C ILE A 603 8.61 14.09 6.71
N VAL A 604 8.80 14.77 5.59
CA VAL A 604 8.16 16.04 5.28
C VAL A 604 7.34 15.90 4.00
N ARG A 605 6.13 16.50 4.01
CA ARG A 605 5.19 16.42 2.89
C ARG A 605 4.63 17.79 2.57
N LYS A 606 4.52 18.12 1.27
CA LYS A 606 3.89 19.34 0.80
C LYS A 606 2.40 19.10 0.57
N ASP A 607 1.55 19.94 1.12
CA ASP A 607 0.12 19.93 0.82
C ASP A 607 -0.12 20.10 -0.70
N ARG A 608 -1.04 19.31 -1.26
CA ARG A 608 -1.39 19.40 -2.68
C ARG A 608 -2.13 20.69 -3.03
N HIS A 609 -2.85 21.27 -2.07
CA HIS A 609 -3.79 22.36 -2.28
C HIS A 609 -3.32 23.69 -1.69
N SER A 610 -2.16 23.72 -1.06
CA SER A 610 -1.55 24.94 -0.51
C SER A 610 -0.01 24.92 -0.64
N GLU A 611 0.64 25.99 -0.16
CA GLU A 611 2.10 26.07 -0.08
C GLU A 611 2.64 25.58 1.28
N ASP A 612 1.77 25.07 2.13
CA ASP A 612 2.15 24.58 3.45
C ASP A 612 2.89 23.23 3.35
N TRP A 613 3.81 23.01 4.29
CA TRP A 613 4.52 21.75 4.47
C TRP A 613 4.22 21.18 5.84
N PHE A 614 4.22 19.86 5.94
CA PHE A 614 4.00 19.14 7.19
C PHE A 614 5.13 18.16 7.43
N LEU A 615 5.70 18.18 8.64
CA LEU A 615 6.75 17.27 9.07
C LEU A 615 6.23 16.40 10.19
N GLY A 616 6.49 15.09 10.08
CA GLY A 616 6.35 14.12 11.15
C GLY A 616 7.71 13.49 11.46
N SER A 617 8.04 13.38 12.75
CA SER A 617 9.21 12.66 13.22
C SER A 617 8.81 11.72 14.36
N VAL A 618 9.27 10.46 14.30
CA VAL A 618 8.97 9.42 15.29
C VAL A 618 10.24 8.70 15.70
N THR A 619 10.25 8.17 16.93
CA THR A 619 11.37 7.40 17.47
C THR A 619 10.90 6.13 18.16
N ASP A 620 11.83 5.18 18.34
CA ASP A 620 11.67 3.95 19.15
C ASP A 620 11.66 4.28 20.67
N GLU A 621 12.03 3.34 21.50
CA GLU A 621 12.09 3.46 22.97
C GLU A 621 13.16 4.43 23.48
N ARG A 622 13.98 5.00 22.58
CA ARG A 622 15.12 5.85 22.95
C ARG A 622 14.82 7.30 22.60
N ALA A 623 15.20 8.18 23.52
CA ALA A 623 15.22 9.61 23.24
C ALA A 623 16.26 9.93 22.17
N ARG A 624 15.97 10.91 21.30
CA ARG A 624 16.87 11.37 20.24
C ARG A 624 16.76 12.87 20.03
N THR A 625 17.87 13.45 19.58
CA THR A 625 17.86 14.78 18.96
C THR A 625 18.34 14.63 17.53
N LEU A 626 17.47 14.97 16.58
CA LEU A 626 17.76 14.93 15.15
C LEU A 626 17.89 16.36 14.64
N VAL A 627 18.79 16.59 13.68
CA VAL A 627 18.91 17.91 13.01
C VAL A 627 18.48 17.74 11.57
N VAL A 628 17.58 18.62 11.12
CA VAL A 628 17.07 18.64 9.74
C VAL A 628 17.32 19.98 9.08
N SER A 629 17.67 19.96 7.79
CA SER A 629 17.67 21.14 6.92
C SER A 629 16.22 21.46 6.53
N LEU A 630 15.89 22.74 6.43
CA LEU A 630 14.60 23.21 5.93
C LEU A 630 14.65 23.60 4.44
N ASP A 631 15.61 23.08 3.68
CA ASP A 631 15.81 23.34 2.25
C ASP A 631 14.66 22.85 1.34
N PHE A 632 13.72 22.09 1.88
CA PHE A 632 12.47 21.75 1.22
C PHE A 632 11.50 22.94 1.12
N LEU A 633 11.64 23.95 1.98
CA LEU A 633 10.84 25.18 1.91
C LEU A 633 11.22 25.99 0.66
N THR A 634 10.26 26.74 0.12
CA THR A 634 10.50 27.55 -1.07
C THR A 634 11.53 28.67 -0.78
N PRO A 635 12.65 28.76 -1.53
CA PRO A 635 13.65 29.80 -1.32
C PRO A 635 13.06 31.23 -1.37
N GLY A 636 13.48 32.08 -0.44
CA GLY A 636 13.02 33.46 -0.35
C GLY A 636 11.61 33.66 0.21
N LYS A 637 10.93 32.59 0.59
CA LYS A 637 9.66 32.63 1.31
C LYS A 637 9.86 32.47 2.81
N HIS A 638 8.97 33.10 3.59
CA HIS A 638 8.96 33.01 5.06
C HIS A 638 7.78 32.15 5.52
N TYR A 639 8.04 31.30 6.48
CA TYR A 639 7.06 30.38 7.06
C TYR A 639 6.96 30.58 8.57
N ILE A 640 5.81 30.25 9.13
CA ILE A 640 5.63 30.04 10.58
C ILE A 640 5.58 28.51 10.78
N ALA A 641 6.55 27.97 11.47
CA ALA A 641 6.54 26.59 11.96
C ALA A 641 5.65 26.53 13.22
N GLU A 642 4.50 25.87 13.11
CA GLU A 642 3.64 25.50 14.24
C GLU A 642 4.09 24.12 14.72
N ILE A 643 4.78 24.08 15.87
CA ILE A 643 5.51 22.92 16.36
C ILE A 643 4.73 22.27 17.49
N TYR A 644 4.45 20.98 17.36
CA TYR A 644 3.82 20.11 18.37
C TYR A 644 4.85 19.04 18.74
N ARG A 645 5.45 19.15 19.91
CA ARG A 645 6.55 18.26 20.33
C ARG A 645 6.35 17.71 21.73
N ASP A 646 7.08 16.64 22.03
CA ASP A 646 7.20 16.14 23.39
C ASP A 646 7.72 17.22 24.36
N GLY A 647 7.19 17.23 25.57
CA GLY A 647 7.75 18.00 26.68
C GLY A 647 9.10 17.43 27.12
N ALA A 648 9.88 18.24 27.85
CA ALA A 648 11.22 17.84 28.30
C ALA A 648 11.22 16.62 29.25
N ASP A 649 10.10 16.38 29.91
CA ASP A 649 9.89 15.24 30.84
C ASP A 649 9.02 14.13 30.24
N ALA A 650 8.70 14.20 28.93
CA ALA A 650 7.87 13.19 28.27
C ALA A 650 8.54 11.82 28.24
N ASP A 651 7.79 10.79 28.54
CA ASP A 651 8.22 9.39 28.45
C ASP A 651 6.99 8.48 28.30
N PHE A 652 6.95 7.63 27.28
CA PHE A 652 5.83 6.74 26.99
C PHE A 652 5.51 5.76 28.13
N ARG A 653 6.48 5.46 28.99
CA ARG A 653 6.37 4.53 30.13
C ARG A 653 5.65 5.12 31.33
N THR A 654 5.37 6.42 31.34
CA THR A 654 4.84 7.15 32.49
C THR A 654 3.62 7.98 32.09
N GLU A 655 2.91 8.56 33.06
CA GLU A 655 1.82 9.52 32.79
C GLU A 655 2.32 10.80 32.09
N LYS A 656 3.64 11.02 32.02
CA LYS A 656 4.27 12.13 31.27
C LYS A 656 4.20 11.94 29.76
N ARG A 657 3.68 10.81 29.26
CA ARG A 657 3.39 10.57 27.82
C ARG A 657 2.49 11.63 27.20
N HIS A 658 1.70 12.34 28.01
CA HIS A 658 0.87 13.47 27.58
C HIS A 658 1.57 14.82 27.62
N SER A 659 2.81 14.91 28.17
CA SER A 659 3.56 16.15 28.24
C SER A 659 3.92 16.62 26.84
N THR A 660 3.29 17.71 26.41
CA THR A 660 3.44 18.29 25.06
C THR A 660 3.71 19.78 25.14
N VAL A 661 4.44 20.31 24.18
CA VAL A 661 4.69 21.76 24.01
C VAL A 661 4.22 22.15 22.62
N VAL A 662 3.44 23.22 22.56
CA VAL A 662 3.03 23.86 21.29
C VAL A 662 3.71 25.21 21.20
N GLU A 663 4.50 25.41 20.16
CA GLU A 663 5.26 26.64 19.95
C GLU A 663 5.27 27.08 18.48
N HIS A 664 5.57 28.37 18.25
CA HIS A 664 5.60 28.95 16.92
C HIS A 664 6.97 29.60 16.68
N ARG A 665 7.54 29.36 15.49
CA ARG A 665 8.84 29.89 15.11
C ARG A 665 8.81 30.37 13.66
N ALA A 666 9.35 31.58 13.41
CA ALA A 666 9.59 32.03 12.05
C ALA A 666 10.81 31.30 11.47
N VAL A 667 10.67 30.79 10.24
CA VAL A 667 11.72 30.00 9.56
C VAL A 667 11.74 30.27 8.06
N GLY A 668 12.86 29.93 7.42
CA GLY A 668 13.06 29.96 5.96
C GLY A 668 13.86 28.75 5.48
N SER A 669 14.05 28.66 4.16
CA SER A 669 14.71 27.52 3.51
C SER A 669 16.20 27.34 3.85
N THR A 670 16.86 28.36 4.42
CA THR A 670 18.27 28.32 4.83
C THR A 670 18.47 27.88 6.27
N ASP A 671 17.38 27.70 7.01
CA ASP A 671 17.44 27.33 8.42
C ASP A 671 17.64 25.83 8.62
N THR A 672 18.12 25.49 9.81
CA THR A 672 18.11 24.12 10.33
C THR A 672 17.24 24.05 11.60
N MET A 673 16.72 22.88 11.90
CA MET A 673 15.90 22.66 13.08
C MET A 673 16.34 21.41 13.83
N ALA A 674 16.51 21.55 15.16
CA ALA A 674 16.70 20.42 16.05
C ALA A 674 15.33 19.86 16.47
N LEU A 675 15.13 18.56 16.30
CA LEU A 675 13.94 17.81 16.71
C LEU A 675 14.30 16.98 17.93
N ALA A 676 13.81 17.39 19.10
CA ALA A 676 13.99 16.63 20.34
C ALA A 676 12.81 15.66 20.51
N LEU A 677 13.09 14.37 20.48
CA LEU A 677 12.12 13.29 20.60
C LEU A 677 12.32 12.58 21.94
N ALA A 678 11.27 12.45 22.73
CA ALA A 678 11.25 11.69 23.97
C ALA A 678 11.32 10.17 23.69
N PRO A 679 11.59 9.31 24.69
CA PRO A 679 11.42 7.88 24.54
C PRO A 679 10.00 7.53 24.07
N GLY A 680 9.87 6.73 23.00
CA GLY A 680 8.58 6.39 22.38
C GLY A 680 7.82 7.59 21.80
N GLY A 681 8.53 8.68 21.57
CA GLY A 681 7.96 9.99 21.28
C GLY A 681 7.99 10.39 19.81
N GLY A 682 7.60 11.64 19.58
CA GLY A 682 7.55 12.21 18.25
C GLY A 682 7.41 13.72 18.23
N GLN A 683 7.40 14.26 17.03
CA GLN A 683 7.19 15.69 16.78
C GLN A 683 6.44 15.88 15.49
N ALA A 684 5.40 16.72 15.51
CA ALA A 684 4.66 17.13 14.34
C ALA A 684 4.80 18.63 14.11
N ILE A 685 4.99 19.06 12.87
CA ILE A 685 5.18 20.48 12.53
C ILE A 685 4.37 20.81 11.28
N ARG A 686 3.63 21.92 11.32
CA ARG A 686 3.12 22.59 10.13
C ARG A 686 3.97 23.80 9.82
N PHE A 687 4.52 23.89 8.62
CA PHE A 687 5.19 25.07 8.08
C PHE A 687 4.16 25.84 7.24
N LYS A 688 3.55 26.85 7.84
CA LYS A 688 2.53 27.67 7.21
C LYS A 688 3.17 28.86 6.50
N LEU A 689 2.90 29.00 5.18
CA LEU A 689 3.42 30.13 4.42
C LEU A 689 2.87 31.44 4.99
N LYS A 690 3.79 32.36 5.32
CA LYS A 690 3.42 33.72 5.74
C LYS A 690 2.99 34.51 4.52
N LYS A 691 1.73 34.97 4.55
CA LYS A 691 1.15 35.82 3.50
C LYS A 691 1.77 37.23 3.50
#